data_05052ebae9db04dcf62715636e115fa5
#
_entry.id   05052ebae9db04dcf62715636e115fa5
#
_cell.length_a   1.000
_cell.length_b   1.000
_cell.length_c   1.000
_cell.angle_alpha   90.00
_cell.angle_beta   90.00
_cell.angle_gamma   90.00
#
_symmetry.space_group_name_H-M   'P 1'
#
loop_
_entity.id
_entity.type
_entity.pdbx_description
1 polymer ?
#
loop_
_entity_poly.entity_id
_entity_poly.type
_entity_poly.pdbx_seq_one_letter_code
_entity_poly.pdbx_strand_id
1 'polypeptide(L)'
;MKVPFSWLKELVDIDVTAQELEEKLFSCGFEVEELIPLDAGISKVVVGRIVEMEPQEGTHLTKCVVDCGEYGHDIRISTGAANMKLGDCVPAALDGSTLPGGIKIKARKMQGVESNGMLCSGEELGLNDDLFPGSEVYGLLILPEDSVPGTDIAPVVGLDDYIFDISITANRPDCQSVLGIAREVAAILGKPLHMPAMDYNTVCDADETISVKVEAPDLCPRYMAHYVRNIRMSESPRWMKRHLALCGLRSISNVVDITNHTLLEMGQPMHAFDLSKVAGRSITVRRAVEGEKITTLDEKEFTLNPNNLVICDAEKPVALAGIMGGANSGMDDNTTSLLFECATFARDSVRKTSRALGQNSDSSARYEKGVDRHSPELGLARALHLIQELDCGDITTLEYDLTDGRPLERKHIVTTPAKICGVLGITVPDQTMIDILKRLEFTVDVQADGSWDVSAPLYREDVESFPDLAEEVIREYGYDHIVPTFLNTAAVTNGGLNYEQKQQLKTKRLLAAQGFYEASTLAFYSNAEFDMLHIPAEDEARKAIRILNPISENLSVMRTLLAPSMLNVIVDNLKKGNAEGRLFEMAPVYLAKELPINEHPHERQTLCIGAFGPEEDFFTVKGALEGLAEGFDLTFTYQRETTSWLHPGISAAVYCNGKRLGVFGKLANEINAELEIAKEQKDSQNIYLGELDYEALMSCVEGELRYKPLSPYAAVKRDLALVCDESVACGDIEETIRKASPLITEVKLFDIYRGANLGEGKKSMAFSLTLSDPAAEVSNEQVERTVKKVLGNLKFKLGIEIR
;
A
#
# COMPACT_ATOMS: atom_id res chain seq x y z
N MET A 1 15.88 -1.48 3.11
CA MET A 1 17.22 -1.80 3.68
C MET A 1 18.02 -0.53 3.74
N LYS A 2 18.36 -0.09 4.96
CA LYS A 2 19.18 1.12 5.12
C LYS A 2 20.65 0.78 5.00
N VAL A 3 21.34 1.47 4.10
CA VAL A 3 22.76 1.24 3.79
C VAL A 3 23.50 2.58 3.82
N PRO A 4 24.39 2.83 4.82
CA PRO A 4 25.17 4.04 4.90
C PRO A 4 26.21 4.11 3.77
N PHE A 5 26.34 5.25 3.12
CA PHE A 5 27.32 5.47 2.06
C PHE A 5 28.76 5.31 2.54
N SER A 6 29.05 5.80 3.75
CA SER A 6 30.36 5.60 4.38
C SER A 6 30.71 4.13 4.55
N TRP A 7 29.76 3.28 4.96
CA TRP A 7 29.99 1.84 5.10
C TRP A 7 30.22 1.14 3.76
N LEU A 8 29.48 1.54 2.70
CA LEU A 8 29.78 1.04 1.35
C LEU A 8 31.19 1.40 0.89
N LYS A 9 31.68 2.59 1.22
CA LYS A 9 33.06 3.03 0.91
C LYS A 9 34.15 2.23 1.63
N GLU A 10 33.84 1.58 2.74
CA GLU A 10 34.77 0.65 3.39
C GLU A 10 34.93 -0.65 2.58
N LEU A 11 33.90 -1.04 1.82
CA LEU A 11 33.85 -2.28 1.07
C LEU A 11 34.14 -2.12 -0.43
N VAL A 12 34.00 -0.92 -0.98
CA VAL A 12 34.20 -0.62 -2.40
C VAL A 12 34.83 0.74 -2.58
N ASP A 13 35.81 0.87 -3.47
CA ASP A 13 36.46 2.14 -3.82
C ASP A 13 35.53 3.04 -4.64
N ILE A 14 34.51 3.63 -3.99
CA ILE A 14 33.49 4.43 -4.66
C ILE A 14 34.05 5.83 -4.97
N ASP A 15 34.11 6.19 -6.25
CA ASP A 15 34.62 7.46 -6.79
C ASP A 15 33.52 8.38 -7.38
N VAL A 16 32.25 8.03 -7.13
CA VAL A 16 31.07 8.80 -7.53
C VAL A 16 30.36 9.39 -6.31
N THR A 17 29.53 10.40 -6.53
CA THR A 17 28.67 10.95 -5.47
C THR A 17 27.56 9.99 -5.09
N ALA A 18 26.90 10.24 -3.93
CA ALA A 18 25.77 9.43 -3.50
C ALA A 18 24.59 9.50 -4.51
N GLN A 19 24.35 10.66 -5.11
CA GLN A 19 23.32 10.88 -6.11
C GLN A 19 23.61 10.12 -7.42
N GLU A 20 24.86 10.15 -7.89
CA GLU A 20 25.26 9.38 -9.07
C GLU A 20 25.16 7.87 -8.82
N LEU A 21 25.46 7.42 -7.60
CA LEU A 21 25.30 6.00 -7.22
C LEU A 21 23.83 5.60 -7.17
N GLU A 22 22.94 6.46 -6.64
CA GLU A 22 21.50 6.26 -6.64
C GLU A 22 20.97 6.01 -8.07
N GLU A 23 21.33 6.89 -9.02
CA GLU A 23 20.94 6.75 -10.44
C GLU A 23 21.43 5.42 -11.04
N LYS A 24 22.66 5.01 -10.72
CA LYS A 24 23.23 3.76 -11.17
C LYS A 24 22.54 2.52 -10.58
N LEU A 25 22.24 2.54 -9.29
CA LEU A 25 21.49 1.49 -8.62
C LEU A 25 20.10 1.32 -9.26
N PHE A 26 19.40 2.44 -9.51
CA PHE A 26 18.12 2.43 -10.21
C PHE A 26 18.21 1.79 -11.59
N SER A 27 19.24 2.16 -12.37
CA SER A 27 19.47 1.61 -13.71
C SER A 27 19.70 0.10 -13.69
N CYS A 28 20.26 -0.45 -12.60
CA CYS A 28 20.53 -1.87 -12.42
C CYS A 28 19.42 -2.63 -11.70
N GLY A 29 18.24 -2.00 -11.48
CA GLY A 29 17.06 -2.63 -10.94
C GLY A 29 16.94 -2.59 -9.41
N PHE A 30 17.70 -1.74 -8.71
CA PHE A 30 17.54 -1.49 -7.28
C PHE A 30 16.79 -0.20 -7.04
N GLU A 31 15.60 -0.30 -6.49
CA GLU A 31 14.78 0.86 -6.14
C GLU A 31 15.29 1.48 -4.84
N VAL A 32 15.87 2.67 -4.93
CA VAL A 32 16.19 3.51 -3.78
C VAL A 32 14.92 4.30 -3.44
N GLU A 33 14.23 3.93 -2.37
CA GLU A 33 13.00 4.60 -1.94
C GLU A 33 13.30 6.01 -1.44
N GLU A 34 14.44 6.20 -0.77
CA GLU A 34 14.89 7.49 -0.29
C GLU A 34 16.41 7.53 -0.17
N LEU A 35 17.02 8.62 -0.64
CA LEU A 35 18.40 8.98 -0.36
C LEU A 35 18.41 10.05 0.74
N ILE A 36 18.79 9.66 1.95
CA ILE A 36 18.69 10.49 3.16
C ILE A 36 20.04 11.16 3.46
N PRO A 37 20.22 12.48 3.24
CA PRO A 37 21.39 13.19 3.71
C PRO A 37 21.29 13.37 5.23
N LEU A 38 22.36 13.06 5.97
CA LEU A 38 22.35 13.15 7.43
C LEU A 38 22.40 14.61 7.93
N ASP A 39 22.92 15.54 7.14
CA ASP A 39 22.94 16.97 7.41
C ASP A 39 21.66 17.70 7.01
N ALA A 40 20.60 16.95 6.62
CA ALA A 40 19.33 17.52 6.16
C ALA A 40 18.76 18.54 7.15
N GLY A 41 18.55 19.75 6.67
CA GLY A 41 18.02 20.84 7.49
C GLY A 41 19.05 21.57 8.36
N ILE A 42 20.33 21.23 8.26
CA ILE A 42 21.43 21.93 8.96
C ILE A 42 22.11 22.88 7.97
N SER A 43 22.26 24.13 8.34
CA SER A 43 23.03 25.09 7.54
C SER A 43 23.64 26.19 8.41
N LYS A 44 24.86 26.63 8.07
CA LYS A 44 25.62 27.65 8.80
C LYS A 44 25.83 27.35 10.30
N VAL A 45 26.00 26.08 10.62
CA VAL A 45 26.44 25.63 11.94
C VAL A 45 27.91 25.29 11.84
N VAL A 46 28.75 25.93 12.63
CA VAL A 46 30.19 25.79 12.55
C VAL A 46 30.79 25.47 13.91
N VAL A 47 32.01 25.01 13.94
CA VAL A 47 32.79 24.88 15.17
C VAL A 47 33.08 26.25 15.75
N GLY A 48 32.67 26.50 16.97
CA GLY A 48 32.99 27.68 17.72
C GLY A 48 33.85 27.32 18.94
N ARG A 49 34.91 28.11 19.21
CA ARG A 49 35.73 27.98 20.45
C ARG A 49 35.36 29.08 21.41
N ILE A 50 35.02 28.74 22.65
CA ILE A 50 34.64 29.69 23.69
C ILE A 50 35.94 30.38 24.20
N VAL A 51 36.08 31.69 23.91
CA VAL A 51 37.26 32.46 24.25
C VAL A 51 37.04 33.35 25.46
N GLU A 52 35.77 33.71 25.78
CA GLU A 52 35.43 34.44 27.02
C GLU A 52 34.09 33.93 27.54
N MET A 53 33.93 33.93 28.88
CA MET A 53 32.68 33.54 29.55
C MET A 53 32.40 34.45 30.70
N GLU A 54 31.20 34.99 30.81
CA GLU A 54 30.75 35.84 31.90
C GLU A 54 29.31 35.50 32.30
N PRO A 55 29.03 35.13 33.57
CA PRO A 55 27.65 34.98 34.04
C PRO A 55 26.86 36.27 33.91
N GLN A 56 25.63 36.19 33.43
CA GLN A 56 24.75 37.35 33.31
C GLN A 56 24.02 37.58 34.62
N GLU A 57 24.32 38.71 35.31
CA GLU A 57 23.72 39.05 36.61
C GLU A 57 22.17 39.00 36.56
N GLY A 58 21.58 38.41 37.57
CA GLY A 58 20.12 38.29 37.73
C GLY A 58 19.42 37.29 36.78
N THR A 59 20.21 36.49 36.05
CA THR A 59 19.66 35.45 35.13
C THR A 59 20.41 34.13 35.31
N HIS A 60 19.92 33.08 34.67
CA HIS A 60 20.60 31.78 34.56
C HIS A 60 21.49 31.67 33.29
N LEU A 61 21.64 32.77 32.54
CA LEU A 61 22.39 32.80 31.31
C LEU A 61 23.87 33.11 31.50
N THR A 62 24.71 32.53 30.64
CA THR A 62 26.13 32.87 30.50
C THR A 62 26.32 33.55 29.14
N LYS A 63 27.01 34.69 29.16
CA LYS A 63 27.46 35.38 27.95
C LYS A 63 28.78 34.75 27.50
N CYS A 64 28.86 34.29 26.29
CA CYS A 64 30.05 33.74 25.69
C CYS A 64 30.52 34.62 24.54
N VAL A 65 31.82 34.82 24.42
CA VAL A 65 32.48 35.25 23.19
C VAL A 65 33.04 34.00 22.54
N VAL A 66 32.70 33.78 21.29
CA VAL A 66 33.01 32.55 20.56
C VAL A 66 33.82 32.91 19.32
N ASP A 67 34.96 32.29 19.18
CA ASP A 67 35.77 32.34 17.96
C ASP A 67 35.21 31.27 16.96
N CYS A 68 34.66 31.73 15.85
CA CYS A 68 34.16 30.92 14.76
C CYS A 68 35.01 31.09 13.47
N GLY A 69 36.29 31.34 13.61
CA GLY A 69 37.25 31.45 12.50
C GLY A 69 36.87 32.54 11.50
N GLU A 70 36.75 32.18 10.24
CA GLU A 70 36.43 33.13 9.15
C GLU A 70 35.09 33.82 9.31
N TYR A 71 34.15 33.25 10.09
CA TYR A 71 32.83 33.85 10.38
C TYR A 71 32.87 34.93 11.47
N GLY A 72 33.96 35.03 12.20
CA GLY A 72 34.22 36.06 13.23
C GLY A 72 34.89 35.49 14.49
N HIS A 73 35.79 36.26 15.07
CA HIS A 73 36.57 35.84 16.26
C HIS A 73 35.94 36.31 17.59
N ASP A 74 34.90 37.15 17.55
CA ASP A 74 34.26 37.78 18.70
C ASP A 74 32.72 37.69 18.69
N ILE A 75 32.19 36.58 18.21
CA ILE A 75 30.77 36.39 18.14
C ILE A 75 30.17 36.21 19.54
N ARG A 76 29.26 37.11 19.91
CA ARG A 76 28.59 37.09 21.21
C ARG A 76 27.35 36.22 21.17
N ILE A 77 27.34 35.20 22.02
CA ILE A 77 26.21 34.28 22.13
C ILE A 77 25.89 34.08 23.60
N SER A 78 24.62 34.18 23.97
CA SER A 78 24.13 33.90 25.33
C SER A 78 23.54 32.51 25.39
N THR A 79 23.90 31.69 26.36
CA THR A 79 23.41 30.31 26.52
C THR A 79 22.99 30.06 27.97
N GLY A 80 22.04 29.14 28.15
CA GLY A 80 21.62 28.63 29.45
C GLY A 80 22.36 27.37 29.92
N ALA A 81 23.26 26.84 29.10
CA ALA A 81 23.99 25.62 29.41
C ALA A 81 25.00 25.85 30.50
N ALA A 82 25.26 24.82 31.32
CA ALA A 82 26.17 24.88 32.46
C ALA A 82 27.37 23.92 32.34
N ASN A 83 27.39 23.08 31.30
CA ASN A 83 28.41 22.03 31.13
C ASN A 83 29.66 22.46 30.36
N MET A 84 29.77 23.73 29.99
CA MET A 84 30.86 24.27 29.18
C MET A 84 31.97 24.93 30.03
N LYS A 85 33.17 25.00 29.45
CA LYS A 85 34.36 25.65 30.04
C LYS A 85 35.01 26.57 29.03
N LEU A 86 35.84 27.49 29.54
CA LEU A 86 36.68 28.36 28.71
C LEU A 86 37.65 27.48 27.89
N GLY A 87 37.67 27.67 26.58
CA GLY A 87 38.47 26.91 25.61
C GLY A 87 37.75 25.76 24.92
N ASP A 88 36.55 25.35 25.39
CA ASP A 88 35.79 24.29 24.79
C ASP A 88 35.40 24.65 23.33
N CYS A 89 35.48 23.63 22.47
CA CYS A 89 34.91 23.69 21.11
C CYS A 89 33.46 23.18 21.15
N VAL A 90 32.54 23.91 20.53
CA VAL A 90 31.11 23.65 20.59
C VAL A 90 30.48 23.96 19.21
N PRO A 91 29.37 23.36 18.85
CA PRO A 91 28.64 23.77 17.66
C PRO A 91 28.00 25.14 17.85
N ALA A 92 28.28 26.06 16.92
CA ALA A 92 27.75 27.42 16.91
C ALA A 92 26.85 27.64 15.69
N ALA A 93 25.57 27.72 15.91
CA ALA A 93 24.58 28.10 14.89
C ALA A 93 24.56 29.63 14.75
N LEU A 94 25.07 30.14 13.63
CA LEU A 94 25.23 31.56 13.37
C LEU A 94 23.89 32.20 12.94
N ASP A 95 23.85 33.54 12.87
CA ASP A 95 22.69 34.25 12.37
C ASP A 95 22.31 33.82 10.95
N GLY A 96 21.03 33.45 10.77
CA GLY A 96 20.51 32.91 9.53
C GLY A 96 20.72 31.41 9.32
N SER A 97 21.27 30.67 10.33
CA SER A 97 21.38 29.21 10.30
C SER A 97 20.01 28.53 10.41
N THR A 98 19.97 27.29 9.93
CA THR A 98 18.81 26.39 10.08
C THR A 98 19.26 25.15 10.85
N LEU A 99 18.40 24.63 11.72
CA LEU A 99 18.57 23.39 12.47
C LEU A 99 17.47 22.39 12.10
N PRO A 100 17.64 21.11 12.41
CA PRO A 100 16.61 20.07 12.19
C PRO A 100 15.22 20.52 12.66
N GLY A 101 14.18 20.09 11.91
CA GLY A 101 12.81 20.55 12.16
C GLY A 101 12.50 21.96 11.61
N GLY A 102 13.42 22.57 10.84
CA GLY A 102 13.21 23.87 10.19
C GLY A 102 13.38 25.07 11.13
N ILE A 103 14.01 24.86 12.26
CA ILE A 103 14.27 25.93 13.26
C ILE A 103 15.28 26.91 12.69
N LYS A 104 14.88 28.18 12.57
CA LYS A 104 15.74 29.27 12.04
C LYS A 104 16.31 30.09 13.19
N ILE A 105 17.63 30.18 13.25
CA ILE A 105 18.35 30.97 14.24
C ILE A 105 18.51 32.39 13.69
N LYS A 106 18.18 33.35 14.52
CA LYS A 106 18.34 34.79 14.22
C LYS A 106 18.97 35.52 15.41
N ALA A 107 19.82 36.49 15.13
CA ALA A 107 20.32 37.40 16.12
C ALA A 107 19.16 38.06 16.88
N ARG A 108 19.21 38.00 18.21
CA ARG A 108 18.14 38.51 19.09
C ARG A 108 18.71 38.98 20.45
N LYS A 109 17.90 39.73 21.17
CA LYS A 109 18.23 40.06 22.56
C LYS A 109 17.63 39.01 23.49
N MET A 110 18.47 38.36 24.27
CA MET A 110 18.09 37.45 25.35
C MET A 110 18.25 38.14 26.71
N GLN A 111 17.14 38.41 27.39
CA GLN A 111 17.08 39.13 28.66
C GLN A 111 17.94 40.42 28.66
N GLY A 112 17.85 41.21 27.57
CA GLY A 112 18.52 42.48 27.40
C GLY A 112 19.94 42.44 26.80
N VAL A 113 20.54 41.26 26.62
CA VAL A 113 21.86 41.06 26.01
C VAL A 113 21.73 40.54 24.58
N GLU A 114 22.53 41.06 23.67
CA GLU A 114 22.58 40.60 22.27
C GLU A 114 23.19 39.19 22.18
N SER A 115 22.50 38.30 21.46
CA SER A 115 22.98 36.98 21.08
C SER A 115 22.91 36.85 19.55
N ASN A 116 24.06 36.70 18.90
CA ASN A 116 24.23 36.68 17.47
C ASN A 116 24.25 35.25 16.91
N GLY A 117 23.63 34.30 17.60
CA GLY A 117 23.57 32.92 17.27
C GLY A 117 23.09 32.09 18.44
N MET A 118 23.27 30.79 18.34
CA MET A 118 22.97 29.79 19.38
C MET A 118 24.05 28.74 19.42
N LEU A 119 24.48 28.36 20.63
CA LEU A 119 25.33 27.19 20.87
C LEU A 119 24.42 25.98 20.98
N CYS A 120 24.75 24.87 20.30
CA CYS A 120 23.86 23.73 20.15
C CYS A 120 24.24 22.55 21.02
N SER A 121 23.23 21.82 21.48
CA SER A 121 23.33 20.47 22.02
C SER A 121 23.44 19.43 20.89
N GLY A 122 23.71 18.17 21.22
CA GLY A 122 23.65 17.07 20.26
C GLY A 122 22.22 16.83 19.74
N GLU A 123 21.21 16.91 20.61
CA GLU A 123 19.81 16.75 20.26
C GLU A 123 19.34 17.80 19.22
N GLU A 124 19.79 19.05 19.37
CA GLU A 124 19.46 20.13 18.40
C GLU A 124 20.08 19.89 17.01
N LEU A 125 21.13 19.06 16.92
CA LEU A 125 21.72 18.60 15.66
C LEU A 125 21.15 17.26 15.18
N GLY A 126 20.19 16.66 15.90
CA GLY A 126 19.63 15.35 15.58
C GLY A 126 20.57 14.18 15.91
N LEU A 127 21.55 14.39 16.79
CA LEU A 127 22.51 13.36 17.20
C LEU A 127 22.05 12.66 18.49
N ASN A 128 22.47 11.40 18.62
CA ASN A 128 22.47 10.63 19.86
C ASN A 128 23.88 10.12 20.18
N ASP A 129 24.08 9.48 21.33
CA ASP A 129 25.40 9.01 21.77
C ASP A 129 25.98 7.89 20.90
N ASP A 130 25.15 7.12 20.20
CA ASP A 130 25.61 6.10 19.26
C ASP A 130 26.18 6.72 17.96
N LEU A 131 25.64 7.86 17.53
CA LEU A 131 26.16 8.62 16.38
C LEU A 131 27.38 9.46 16.76
N PHE A 132 27.30 10.16 17.86
CA PHE A 132 28.41 10.99 18.35
C PHE A 132 28.40 11.07 19.87
N PRO A 133 29.50 10.65 20.56
CA PRO A 133 29.57 10.61 22.03
C PRO A 133 29.35 11.96 22.70
N GLY A 134 28.54 11.97 23.75
CA GLY A 134 28.21 13.19 24.51
C GLY A 134 27.03 13.98 23.93
N SER A 135 26.33 13.44 22.90
CA SER A 135 25.20 14.11 22.29
C SER A 135 23.94 14.14 23.16
N GLU A 136 23.78 13.16 24.05
CA GLU A 136 22.63 13.07 24.96
C GLU A 136 22.88 13.76 26.32
N VAL A 137 24.03 14.37 26.49
CA VAL A 137 24.33 15.16 27.71
C VAL A 137 23.44 16.39 27.75
N TYR A 138 22.82 16.64 28.91
CA TYR A 138 22.03 17.87 29.08
C TYR A 138 22.95 19.10 29.05
N GLY A 139 22.88 19.89 27.98
CA GLY A 139 23.69 21.08 27.76
C GLY A 139 24.23 21.15 26.33
N LEU A 140 25.40 21.72 26.14
CA LEU A 140 26.04 21.84 24.85
C LEU A 140 26.77 20.55 24.48
N LEU A 141 26.82 20.25 23.18
CA LEU A 141 27.72 19.22 22.65
C LEU A 141 29.18 19.76 22.74
N ILE A 142 30.02 19.09 23.49
CA ILE A 142 31.46 19.43 23.57
C ILE A 142 32.20 18.63 22.50
N LEU A 143 32.80 19.34 21.56
CA LEU A 143 33.58 18.78 20.46
C LEU A 143 35.02 18.45 20.90
N PRO A 144 35.76 17.62 20.13
CA PRO A 144 37.20 17.39 20.39
C PRO A 144 38.01 18.69 20.43
N GLU A 145 39.00 18.74 21.31
CA GLU A 145 39.80 19.94 21.56
C GLU A 145 40.60 20.44 20.35
N ASP A 146 40.92 19.52 19.43
CA ASP A 146 41.61 19.78 18.18
C ASP A 146 40.69 20.26 17.03
N SER A 147 39.40 20.40 17.31
CA SER A 147 38.43 20.91 16.31
C SER A 147 38.78 22.35 15.93
N VAL A 148 38.80 22.63 14.62
CA VAL A 148 39.24 23.94 14.10
C VAL A 148 38.05 24.91 14.05
N PRO A 149 38.09 26.06 14.70
CA PRO A 149 37.04 27.07 14.65
C PRO A 149 36.72 27.51 13.22
N GLY A 150 35.41 27.62 12.91
CA GLY A 150 34.91 27.99 11.59
C GLY A 150 34.73 26.81 10.62
N THR A 151 35.19 25.61 10.99
CA THR A 151 34.88 24.42 10.19
C THR A 151 33.36 24.11 10.23
N ASP A 152 32.79 23.70 9.12
CA ASP A 152 31.41 23.19 9.09
C ASP A 152 31.23 22.04 10.08
N ILE A 153 30.10 22.01 10.76
CA ILE A 153 29.85 21.02 11.82
C ILE A 153 29.65 19.60 11.27
N ALA A 154 29.06 19.45 10.10
CA ALA A 154 28.67 18.15 9.56
C ALA A 154 29.82 17.13 9.49
N PRO A 155 31.01 17.44 8.90
CA PRO A 155 32.12 16.49 8.90
C PRO A 155 32.72 16.25 10.28
N VAL A 156 32.61 17.20 11.21
CA VAL A 156 33.19 17.07 12.55
C VAL A 156 32.42 16.04 13.38
N VAL A 157 31.11 16.03 13.25
CA VAL A 157 30.23 15.10 13.97
C VAL A 157 29.79 13.92 13.12
N GLY A 158 30.27 13.86 11.86
CA GLY A 158 29.99 12.76 10.93
C GLY A 158 28.59 12.82 10.33
N LEU A 159 28.03 13.99 10.12
CA LEU A 159 26.76 14.19 9.41
C LEU A 159 26.95 14.41 7.91
N ASP A 160 28.18 14.40 7.40
CA ASP A 160 28.50 14.50 5.96
C ASP A 160 28.37 13.15 5.23
N ASP A 161 27.32 12.42 5.53
CA ASP A 161 27.06 11.09 5.00
C ASP A 161 25.62 10.97 4.48
N TYR A 162 25.34 9.88 3.76
CA TYR A 162 24.04 9.56 3.18
C TYR A 162 23.62 8.15 3.59
N ILE A 163 22.31 7.95 3.72
CA ILE A 163 21.74 6.62 3.88
C ILE A 163 20.90 6.32 2.64
N PHE A 164 21.20 5.23 1.96
CA PHE A 164 20.34 4.65 0.92
C PHE A 164 19.28 3.77 1.60
N ASP A 165 18.00 4.11 1.48
CA ASP A 165 16.92 3.19 1.83
C ASP A 165 16.48 2.45 0.57
N ILE A 166 16.91 1.18 0.47
CA ILE A 166 16.77 0.35 -0.73
C ILE A 166 15.67 -0.68 -0.52
N SER A 167 14.70 -0.69 -1.44
CA SER A 167 13.66 -1.73 -1.51
C SER A 167 14.25 -3.01 -2.13
N ILE A 168 14.38 -4.05 -1.32
CA ILE A 168 14.94 -5.32 -1.79
C ILE A 168 13.83 -6.25 -2.23
N THR A 169 13.86 -6.68 -3.48
CA THR A 169 12.90 -7.61 -4.06
C THR A 169 13.04 -9.02 -3.46
N ALA A 170 11.99 -9.84 -3.57
CA ALA A 170 11.96 -11.16 -2.95
C ALA A 170 12.94 -12.18 -3.59
N ASN A 171 13.36 -11.95 -4.84
CA ASN A 171 14.32 -12.79 -5.55
C ASN A 171 15.78 -12.46 -5.18
N ARG A 172 16.05 -11.31 -4.53
CA ARG A 172 17.39 -10.86 -4.17
C ARG A 172 17.62 -10.84 -2.65
N PRO A 173 17.42 -11.96 -1.93
CA PRO A 173 17.65 -12.01 -0.48
C PRO A 173 19.12 -11.76 -0.09
N ASP A 174 20.06 -12.04 -0.95
CA ASP A 174 21.49 -11.73 -0.82
C ASP A 174 21.75 -10.23 -0.56
N CYS A 175 20.93 -9.36 -1.15
CA CYS A 175 21.02 -7.91 -1.00
C CYS A 175 20.39 -7.36 0.29
N GLN A 176 19.88 -8.23 1.20
CA GLN A 176 19.46 -7.80 2.54
C GLN A 176 20.63 -7.62 3.52
N SER A 177 21.78 -7.21 2.99
CA SER A 177 23.01 -6.96 3.72
C SER A 177 23.80 -5.85 3.06
N VAL A 178 24.65 -5.18 3.84
CA VAL A 178 25.56 -4.16 3.31
C VAL A 178 26.54 -4.79 2.31
N LEU A 179 27.05 -5.99 2.62
CA LEU A 179 27.95 -6.74 1.71
C LEU A 179 27.26 -7.12 0.40
N GLY A 180 25.97 -7.54 0.44
CA GLY A 180 25.21 -7.86 -0.76
C GLY A 180 25.05 -6.65 -1.67
N ILE A 181 24.72 -5.49 -1.12
CA ILE A 181 24.68 -4.23 -1.88
C ILE A 181 26.08 -3.80 -2.34
N ALA A 182 27.11 -3.99 -1.52
CA ALA A 182 28.48 -3.68 -1.91
C ALA A 182 28.97 -4.52 -3.11
N ARG A 183 28.57 -5.80 -3.21
CA ARG A 183 28.82 -6.65 -4.39
C ARG A 183 28.23 -6.04 -5.67
N GLU A 184 26.98 -5.62 -5.59
CA GLU A 184 26.30 -4.96 -6.70
C GLU A 184 26.98 -3.63 -7.07
N VAL A 185 27.29 -2.80 -6.09
CA VAL A 185 27.98 -1.52 -6.29
C VAL A 185 29.36 -1.75 -6.93
N ALA A 186 30.09 -2.75 -6.48
CA ALA A 186 31.39 -3.13 -7.06
C ALA A 186 31.24 -3.55 -8.53
N ALA A 187 30.22 -4.36 -8.87
CA ALA A 187 29.95 -4.77 -10.25
C ALA A 187 29.55 -3.59 -11.12
N ILE A 188 28.62 -2.74 -10.67
CA ILE A 188 28.11 -1.54 -11.33
C ILE A 188 29.25 -0.54 -11.65
N LEU A 189 30.13 -0.32 -10.68
CA LEU A 189 31.25 0.62 -10.84
C LEU A 189 32.47 -0.01 -11.50
N GLY A 190 32.50 -1.33 -11.66
CA GLY A 190 33.67 -2.06 -12.14
C GLY A 190 34.87 -1.95 -11.19
N LYS A 191 34.62 -1.85 -9.89
CA LYS A 191 35.63 -1.72 -8.83
C LYS A 191 35.81 -3.02 -8.07
N PRO A 192 36.98 -3.23 -7.40
CA PRO A 192 37.18 -4.39 -6.54
C PRO A 192 36.25 -4.30 -5.31
N LEU A 193 35.78 -5.48 -4.88
CA LEU A 193 35.13 -5.65 -3.59
C LEU A 193 36.18 -5.98 -2.51
N HIS A 194 36.15 -5.28 -1.40
CA HIS A 194 36.96 -5.56 -0.21
C HIS A 194 36.13 -6.38 0.76
N MET A 195 36.43 -7.68 0.83
CA MET A 195 35.71 -8.55 1.79
C MET A 195 36.05 -8.17 3.23
N PRO A 196 35.06 -8.14 4.16
CA PRO A 196 35.35 -7.95 5.59
C PRO A 196 36.27 -9.09 6.08
N ALA A 197 37.14 -8.78 7.03
CA ALA A 197 38.01 -9.78 7.62
C ALA A 197 37.21 -10.85 8.39
N MET A 198 37.55 -12.14 8.17
CA MET A 198 36.85 -13.29 8.77
C MET A 198 37.80 -14.30 9.38
N ASP A 199 39.12 -14.02 9.38
CA ASP A 199 40.11 -14.87 9.99
C ASP A 199 40.11 -14.74 11.51
N TYR A 200 40.13 -15.84 12.21
CA TYR A 200 40.21 -15.93 13.66
C TYR A 200 41.07 -17.11 14.10
N ASN A 201 41.50 -17.11 15.35
CA ASN A 201 42.29 -18.17 15.94
C ASN A 201 41.55 -18.77 17.14
N THR A 202 41.54 -20.06 17.24
CA THR A 202 41.14 -20.74 18.45
C THR A 202 42.25 -20.64 19.46
N VAL A 203 41.97 -20.15 20.65
CA VAL A 203 42.99 -19.86 21.67
C VAL A 203 43.02 -20.89 22.81
N CYS A 204 42.01 -21.74 22.90
CA CYS A 204 41.92 -22.74 23.95
C CYS A 204 40.98 -23.89 23.58
N ASP A 205 41.16 -25.03 24.30
CA ASP A 205 40.21 -26.12 24.24
C ASP A 205 38.91 -25.76 25.01
N ALA A 206 37.80 -26.42 24.60
CA ALA A 206 36.56 -26.30 25.34
C ALA A 206 36.70 -26.98 26.72
N ASP A 207 36.23 -26.29 27.74
CA ASP A 207 36.15 -26.77 29.13
C ASP A 207 34.74 -27.33 29.47
N GLU A 208 33.82 -27.29 28.51
CA GLU A 208 32.43 -27.73 28.63
C GLU A 208 32.09 -28.74 27.57
N THR A 209 31.15 -29.65 27.90
CA THR A 209 30.56 -30.55 26.93
C THR A 209 29.18 -30.04 26.58
N ILE A 210 28.98 -29.65 25.33
CA ILE A 210 27.72 -29.15 24.82
C ILE A 210 27.17 -30.20 23.85
N SER A 211 25.86 -30.35 23.78
CA SER A 211 25.19 -31.21 22.81
C SER A 211 24.35 -30.37 21.87
N VAL A 212 24.58 -30.46 20.55
CA VAL A 212 23.78 -29.77 19.54
C VAL A 212 23.14 -30.81 18.62
N LYS A 213 21.81 -30.72 18.39
CA LYS A 213 21.05 -31.63 17.52
C LYS A 213 20.04 -30.89 16.68
N VAL A 214 19.84 -31.38 15.46
CA VAL A 214 18.75 -30.95 14.58
C VAL A 214 17.83 -32.16 14.32
N GLU A 215 16.61 -32.10 14.89
CA GLU A 215 15.59 -33.15 14.72
C GLU A 215 14.65 -32.87 13.54
N ALA A 216 14.67 -31.63 13.01
CA ALA A 216 13.87 -31.19 11.87
C ALA A 216 14.76 -30.66 10.72
N PRO A 217 15.56 -31.54 10.06
CA PRO A 217 16.49 -31.11 9.02
C PRO A 217 15.79 -30.57 7.76
N ASP A 218 14.53 -30.90 7.57
CA ASP A 218 13.69 -30.32 6.51
C ASP A 218 13.34 -28.84 6.73
N LEU A 219 13.34 -28.38 7.99
CA LEU A 219 13.08 -26.99 8.36
C LEU A 219 14.34 -26.22 8.76
N CYS A 220 15.40 -26.92 9.11
CA CYS A 220 16.72 -26.36 9.44
C CYS A 220 17.81 -27.12 8.65
N PRO A 221 18.08 -26.76 7.38
CA PRO A 221 19.01 -27.48 6.52
C PRO A 221 20.48 -27.31 6.90
N ARG A 222 20.84 -26.26 7.64
CA ARG A 222 22.18 -26.10 8.23
C ARG A 222 22.08 -25.39 9.57
N TYR A 223 22.78 -25.88 10.56
CA TYR A 223 22.89 -25.27 11.88
C TYR A 223 24.34 -25.30 12.33
N MET A 224 24.95 -24.13 12.49
CA MET A 224 26.28 -23.97 13.02
C MET A 224 26.24 -23.40 14.42
N ALA A 225 27.14 -23.83 15.28
CA ALA A 225 27.30 -23.27 16.62
C ALA A 225 28.76 -23.27 17.02
N HIS A 226 29.20 -22.23 17.74
CA HIS A 226 30.56 -22.12 18.22
C HIS A 226 30.59 -21.67 19.68
N TYR A 227 31.36 -22.35 20.51
CA TYR A 227 31.49 -22.06 21.92
C TYR A 227 32.62 -21.02 22.17
N VAL A 228 32.26 -19.95 22.87
CA VAL A 228 33.21 -18.91 23.32
C VAL A 228 33.10 -18.77 24.84
N ARG A 229 34.24 -18.74 25.52
CA ARG A 229 34.32 -18.59 26.97
C ARG A 229 35.04 -17.32 27.41
N ASN A 230 35.05 -17.05 28.72
CA ASN A 230 35.68 -15.87 29.30
C ASN A 230 35.18 -14.59 28.63
N ILE A 231 33.91 -14.48 28.44
CA ILE A 231 33.26 -13.31 27.83
C ILE A 231 33.52 -12.08 28.72
N ARG A 232 33.91 -11.01 28.07
CA ARG A 232 34.16 -9.70 28.68
C ARG A 232 33.15 -8.71 28.12
N MET A 233 32.04 -8.55 28.85
CA MET A 233 30.97 -7.61 28.47
C MET A 233 31.47 -6.18 28.61
N SER A 234 31.28 -5.36 27.60
CA SER A 234 31.65 -3.95 27.56
C SER A 234 30.76 -3.21 26.54
N GLU A 235 30.93 -1.89 26.51
CA GLU A 235 30.37 -1.10 25.41
C GLU A 235 31.09 -1.41 24.10
N SER A 236 30.36 -1.33 23.00
CA SER A 236 30.88 -1.48 21.65
C SER A 236 31.74 -0.29 21.23
N PRO A 237 32.73 -0.49 20.35
CA PRO A 237 33.52 0.60 19.82
C PRO A 237 32.67 1.58 19.01
N ARG A 238 33.12 2.83 18.93
CA ARG A 238 32.37 3.90 18.25
C ARG A 238 31.97 3.59 16.84
N TRP A 239 32.84 2.99 16.04
CA TRP A 239 32.54 2.64 14.64
C TRP A 239 31.37 1.65 14.53
N MET A 240 31.30 0.64 15.42
CA MET A 240 30.21 -0.35 15.42
C MET A 240 28.89 0.28 15.87
N LYS A 241 28.90 1.08 16.95
CA LYS A 241 27.72 1.83 17.40
C LYS A 241 27.16 2.69 16.27
N ARG A 242 28.03 3.41 15.55
CA ARG A 242 27.64 4.25 14.43
C ARG A 242 27.02 3.45 13.27
N HIS A 243 27.63 2.33 12.86
CA HIS A 243 27.06 1.46 11.82
C HIS A 243 25.65 1.00 12.17
N LEU A 244 25.45 0.55 13.40
CA LEU A 244 24.14 0.14 13.90
C LEU A 244 23.13 1.30 13.89
N ALA A 245 23.52 2.45 14.44
CA ALA A 245 22.65 3.62 14.52
C ALA A 245 22.22 4.15 13.15
N LEU A 246 23.12 4.20 12.16
CA LEU A 246 22.81 4.60 10.79
C LEU A 246 21.85 3.64 10.09
N CYS A 247 21.86 2.37 10.48
CA CYS A 247 20.89 1.37 10.00
C CYS A 247 19.60 1.32 10.85
N GLY A 248 19.49 2.15 11.90
CA GLY A 248 18.30 2.26 12.75
C GLY A 248 18.28 1.30 13.94
N LEU A 249 19.40 0.68 14.28
CA LEU A 249 19.55 -0.17 15.46
C LEU A 249 20.28 0.60 16.58
N ARG A 250 19.85 0.35 17.82
CA ARG A 250 20.52 0.89 19.00
C ARG A 250 21.59 -0.07 19.50
N SER A 251 22.74 0.46 19.88
CA SER A 251 23.79 -0.32 20.55
C SER A 251 23.33 -0.79 21.94
N ILE A 252 23.68 -2.03 22.29
CA ILE A 252 23.30 -2.68 23.55
C ILE A 252 24.56 -3.06 24.33
N SER A 253 25.40 -3.95 23.80
CA SER A 253 26.66 -4.39 24.36
C SER A 253 27.52 -4.99 23.24
N ASN A 254 28.85 -5.07 23.48
CA ASN A 254 29.79 -5.56 22.46
C ASN A 254 29.36 -6.88 21.78
N VAL A 255 28.95 -7.89 22.53
CA VAL A 255 28.59 -9.20 21.96
C VAL A 255 27.25 -9.17 21.23
N VAL A 256 26.24 -8.50 21.79
CA VAL A 256 24.94 -8.33 21.11
C VAL A 256 25.11 -7.50 19.82
N ASP A 257 25.93 -6.49 19.89
CA ASP A 257 26.21 -5.62 18.75
C ASP A 257 27.02 -6.35 17.67
N ILE A 258 27.90 -7.27 18.02
CA ILE A 258 28.56 -8.18 17.06
C ILE A 258 27.50 -8.98 16.29
N THR A 259 26.50 -9.57 16.97
CA THR A 259 25.46 -10.32 16.27
C THR A 259 24.60 -9.44 15.36
N ASN A 260 24.23 -8.25 15.83
CA ASN A 260 23.48 -7.27 15.02
C ASN A 260 24.31 -6.69 13.87
N HIS A 261 25.59 -6.43 14.09
CA HIS A 261 26.49 -5.96 13.03
C HIS A 261 26.66 -7.01 11.94
N THR A 262 26.87 -8.29 12.33
CA THR A 262 26.96 -9.41 11.38
C THR A 262 25.66 -9.59 10.59
N LEU A 263 24.51 -9.44 11.24
CA LEU A 263 23.21 -9.47 10.57
C LEU A 263 23.10 -8.37 9.50
N LEU A 264 23.52 -7.15 9.78
CA LEU A 264 23.48 -6.03 8.82
C LEU A 264 24.56 -6.16 7.74
N GLU A 265 25.79 -6.48 8.14
CA GLU A 265 26.95 -6.57 7.23
C GLU A 265 26.83 -7.76 6.28
N MET A 266 26.58 -8.96 6.83
CA MET A 266 26.62 -10.22 6.10
C MET A 266 25.23 -10.74 5.66
N GLY A 267 24.14 -10.21 6.22
CA GLY A 267 22.79 -10.71 5.98
C GLY A 267 22.43 -11.98 6.74
N GLN A 268 23.31 -12.44 7.62
CA GLN A 268 23.14 -13.65 8.40
C GLN A 268 22.63 -13.32 9.80
N PRO A 269 21.36 -13.64 10.13
CA PRO A 269 20.90 -13.53 11.50
C PRO A 269 21.61 -14.51 12.41
N MET A 270 22.00 -14.05 13.59
CA MET A 270 22.69 -14.83 14.60
C MET A 270 21.99 -14.69 15.96
N HIS A 271 22.24 -15.66 16.83
CA HIS A 271 21.89 -15.58 18.23
C HIS A 271 23.06 -16.02 19.11
N ALA A 272 23.13 -15.46 20.30
CA ALA A 272 24.13 -15.84 21.31
C ALA A 272 23.39 -16.32 22.56
N PHE A 273 23.49 -17.60 22.86
CA PHE A 273 22.91 -18.17 24.07
C PHE A 273 23.87 -18.05 25.24
N ASP A 274 23.45 -17.46 26.35
CA ASP A 274 24.17 -17.58 27.62
C ASP A 274 24.18 -19.02 28.10
N LEU A 275 25.35 -19.67 28.03
CA LEU A 275 25.45 -21.08 28.30
C LEU A 275 25.09 -21.44 29.76
N SER A 276 25.21 -20.51 30.69
CA SER A 276 24.78 -20.70 32.08
C SER A 276 23.27 -20.83 32.23
N LYS A 277 22.49 -20.31 31.29
CA LYS A 277 21.03 -20.33 31.26
C LYS A 277 20.45 -21.46 30.42
N VAL A 278 21.28 -22.18 29.67
CA VAL A 278 20.89 -23.33 28.84
C VAL A 278 20.88 -24.61 29.64
N ALA A 279 19.71 -25.14 29.95
CA ALA A 279 19.56 -26.36 30.76
C ALA A 279 20.19 -27.58 30.04
N GLY A 280 20.93 -28.37 30.82
CA GLY A 280 21.62 -29.56 30.34
C GLY A 280 22.72 -29.27 29.30
N ARG A 281 23.11 -28.01 29.08
CA ARG A 281 24.07 -27.61 28.05
C ARG A 281 23.78 -28.25 26.71
N SER A 282 22.51 -28.24 26.33
CA SER A 282 21.99 -28.93 25.16
C SER A 282 21.14 -28.01 24.34
N ILE A 283 21.37 -28.00 23.03
CA ILE A 283 20.54 -27.31 22.04
C ILE A 283 19.94 -28.34 21.09
N THR A 284 18.62 -28.30 20.96
CA THR A 284 17.88 -29.14 20.02
C THR A 284 16.92 -28.33 19.18
N VAL A 285 17.13 -28.33 17.86
CA VAL A 285 16.24 -27.72 16.89
C VAL A 285 15.15 -28.70 16.50
N ARG A 286 13.92 -28.43 16.88
CA ARG A 286 12.78 -29.35 16.67
C ARG A 286 11.47 -28.60 16.40
N ARG A 287 10.47 -29.32 15.97
CA ARG A 287 9.10 -28.80 15.98
C ARG A 287 8.59 -28.64 17.40
N ALA A 288 7.80 -27.61 17.65
CA ALA A 288 7.13 -27.40 18.93
C ALA A 288 6.11 -28.52 19.20
N VAL A 289 5.79 -28.74 20.47
CA VAL A 289 4.69 -29.58 20.89
C VAL A 289 3.42 -28.76 21.02
N GLU A 290 2.26 -29.37 20.80
CA GLU A 290 0.96 -28.70 20.93
C GLU A 290 0.77 -28.11 22.32
N GLY A 291 0.48 -26.80 22.37
CA GLY A 291 0.28 -26.07 23.64
C GLY A 291 1.59 -25.66 24.35
N GLU A 292 2.75 -25.92 23.76
CA GLU A 292 4.05 -25.51 24.32
C GLU A 292 4.13 -23.98 24.37
N LYS A 293 4.76 -23.42 25.40
CA LYS A 293 4.84 -21.97 25.60
C LYS A 293 6.26 -21.45 25.54
N ILE A 294 6.40 -20.23 25.02
CA ILE A 294 7.65 -19.48 25.04
C ILE A 294 7.36 -18.00 25.34
N THR A 295 8.24 -17.38 26.15
CA THR A 295 8.30 -15.91 26.30
C THR A 295 9.53 -15.41 25.56
N THR A 296 9.33 -14.51 24.60
CA THR A 296 10.39 -13.95 23.75
C THR A 296 11.11 -12.77 24.43
N LEU A 297 12.25 -12.33 23.88
CA LEU A 297 13.06 -11.22 24.42
C LEU A 297 12.30 -9.90 24.56
N ASP A 298 11.23 -9.69 23.79
CA ASP A 298 10.33 -8.55 23.88
C ASP A 298 9.16 -8.78 24.88
N GLU A 299 9.32 -9.76 25.80
CA GLU A 299 8.39 -10.08 26.89
C GLU A 299 7.00 -10.58 26.46
N LYS A 300 6.82 -10.98 25.22
CA LYS A 300 5.55 -11.57 24.74
C LYS A 300 5.49 -13.06 24.97
N GLU A 301 4.36 -13.56 25.47
CA GLU A 301 4.10 -14.99 25.62
C GLU A 301 3.32 -15.55 24.42
N PHE A 302 3.80 -16.65 23.88
CA PHE A 302 3.16 -17.36 22.77
C PHE A 302 2.86 -18.80 23.15
N THR A 303 1.71 -19.30 22.66
CA THR A 303 1.34 -20.72 22.70
C THR A 303 1.59 -21.31 21.32
N LEU A 304 2.38 -22.37 21.26
CA LEU A 304 2.91 -22.95 20.04
C LEU A 304 2.16 -24.21 19.63
N ASN A 305 2.38 -24.63 18.39
CA ASN A 305 1.87 -25.85 17.81
C ASN A 305 2.94 -26.52 16.92
N PRO A 306 2.74 -27.76 16.43
CA PRO A 306 3.75 -28.50 15.66
C PRO A 306 4.19 -27.87 14.32
N ASN A 307 3.52 -26.80 13.86
CA ASN A 307 3.97 -26.05 12.67
C ASN A 307 5.09 -25.04 12.99
N ASN A 308 5.30 -24.74 14.29
CA ASN A 308 6.32 -23.81 14.71
C ASN A 308 7.64 -24.55 14.94
N LEU A 309 8.74 -23.98 14.43
CA LEU A 309 10.09 -24.48 14.69
C LEU A 309 10.66 -23.75 15.90
N VAL A 310 11.21 -24.50 16.83
CA VAL A 310 11.79 -23.97 18.07
C VAL A 310 13.21 -24.51 18.27
N ILE A 311 14.01 -23.71 18.95
CA ILE A 311 15.29 -24.12 19.51
C ILE A 311 15.05 -24.34 21.00
N CYS A 312 15.41 -25.49 21.49
CA CYS A 312 15.17 -25.94 22.86
C CYS A 312 16.46 -26.26 23.59
N ASP A 313 16.49 -26.01 24.86
CA ASP A 313 17.45 -26.65 25.76
C ASP A 313 16.95 -28.07 26.17
N ALA A 314 17.53 -28.67 27.23
CA ALA A 314 17.10 -29.99 27.69
C ALA A 314 15.67 -30.02 28.27
N GLU A 315 15.08 -28.86 28.60
CA GLU A 315 13.82 -28.76 29.35
C GLU A 315 12.71 -28.01 28.58
N LYS A 316 13.06 -26.97 27.85
CA LYS A 316 12.08 -25.96 27.30
C LYS A 316 12.57 -25.26 26.03
N PRO A 317 11.69 -24.60 25.30
CA PRO A 317 12.08 -23.70 24.23
C PRO A 317 12.87 -22.49 24.74
N VAL A 318 13.97 -22.18 24.05
CA VAL A 318 14.85 -21.04 24.29
C VAL A 318 14.89 -20.03 23.15
N ALA A 319 14.33 -20.38 22.00
CA ALA A 319 14.10 -19.45 20.89
C ALA A 319 12.99 -19.94 19.94
N LEU A 320 12.30 -18.98 19.29
CA LEU A 320 11.56 -19.21 18.06
C LEU A 320 12.55 -19.18 16.91
N ALA A 321 12.80 -20.30 16.26
CA ALA A 321 13.83 -20.45 15.25
C ALA A 321 13.68 -19.45 14.09
N GLY A 322 14.70 -18.63 13.87
CA GLY A 322 14.74 -17.60 12.83
C GLY A 322 13.83 -16.39 13.07
N ILE A 323 13.19 -16.26 14.23
CA ILE A 323 12.28 -15.17 14.53
C ILE A 323 12.78 -14.36 15.73
N MET A 324 12.83 -14.97 16.93
CA MET A 324 13.16 -14.22 18.15
C MET A 324 13.72 -15.15 19.23
N GLY A 325 14.78 -14.71 19.91
CA GLY A 325 15.30 -15.40 21.08
C GLY A 325 14.32 -15.40 22.26
N GLY A 326 14.44 -16.38 23.14
CA GLY A 326 13.68 -16.46 24.38
C GLY A 326 14.25 -15.57 25.47
N ALA A 327 13.41 -14.96 26.30
CA ALA A 327 13.82 -14.16 27.46
C ALA A 327 14.63 -14.97 28.49
N ASN A 328 14.50 -16.30 28.43
CA ASN A 328 15.11 -17.24 29.37
C ASN A 328 16.54 -17.68 29.03
N SER A 329 17.09 -17.25 27.91
CA SER A 329 18.43 -17.68 27.42
C SER A 329 19.30 -16.52 26.92
N GLY A 330 18.76 -15.28 26.96
CA GLY A 330 19.48 -14.08 26.53
C GLY A 330 20.67 -13.74 27.46
N MET A 331 21.65 -13.06 26.87
CA MET A 331 22.84 -12.60 27.58
C MET A 331 22.51 -11.41 28.52
N ASP A 332 23.31 -11.27 29.55
CA ASP A 332 23.34 -10.14 30.46
C ASP A 332 24.79 -9.78 30.88
N ASP A 333 24.94 -8.75 31.73
CA ASP A 333 26.24 -8.26 32.19
C ASP A 333 27.07 -9.32 32.93
N ASN A 334 26.46 -10.42 33.38
CA ASN A 334 27.13 -11.51 34.10
C ASN A 334 27.48 -12.70 33.21
N THR A 335 27.16 -12.63 31.93
CA THR A 335 27.46 -13.71 30.97
C THR A 335 28.97 -13.91 30.85
N THR A 336 29.42 -15.12 31.14
CA THR A 336 30.85 -15.48 31.09
C THR A 336 31.18 -16.46 29.97
N SER A 337 30.18 -17.10 29.42
CA SER A 337 30.33 -18.05 28.32
C SER A 337 29.08 -18.08 27.44
N LEU A 338 29.26 -18.22 26.16
CA LEU A 338 28.17 -18.25 25.20
C LEU A 338 28.35 -19.34 24.15
N LEU A 339 27.22 -19.74 23.58
CA LEU A 339 27.19 -20.54 22.37
C LEU A 339 26.55 -19.67 21.24
N PHE A 340 27.34 -19.34 20.23
CA PHE A 340 26.80 -18.70 19.03
C PHE A 340 25.96 -19.70 18.23
N GLU A 341 24.86 -19.20 17.72
CA GLU A 341 24.02 -19.86 16.72
C GLU A 341 24.11 -19.12 15.40
N CYS A 342 24.31 -19.87 14.33
CA CYS A 342 24.27 -19.36 12.97
C CYS A 342 23.64 -20.44 12.08
N ALA A 343 22.47 -20.18 11.54
CA ALA A 343 21.68 -21.23 10.90
C ALA A 343 20.98 -20.77 9.62
N THR A 344 20.51 -21.74 8.85
CA THR A 344 19.57 -21.55 7.77
C THR A 344 18.26 -22.21 8.14
N PHE A 345 17.14 -21.48 8.01
CA PHE A 345 15.80 -22.00 8.26
C PHE A 345 14.92 -21.91 7.01
N ALA A 346 13.98 -22.85 6.88
CA ALA A 346 13.08 -22.90 5.75
C ALA A 346 12.18 -21.66 5.70
N ARG A 347 12.21 -20.94 4.58
CA ARG A 347 11.47 -19.67 4.33
C ARG A 347 10.02 -19.77 4.73
N ASP A 348 9.33 -20.82 4.26
CA ASP A 348 7.90 -21.03 4.49
C ASP A 348 7.55 -21.24 5.97
N SER A 349 8.44 -21.91 6.72
CA SER A 349 8.25 -22.17 8.13
C SER A 349 8.33 -20.87 8.93
N VAL A 350 9.38 -20.08 8.70
CA VAL A 350 9.56 -18.79 9.38
C VAL A 350 8.41 -17.84 9.03
N ARG A 351 8.07 -17.71 7.74
CA ARG A 351 6.97 -16.85 7.28
C ARG A 351 5.62 -17.22 7.89
N LYS A 352 5.27 -18.51 7.90
CA LYS A 352 4.00 -18.97 8.47
C LYS A 352 3.95 -18.75 9.97
N THR A 353 5.05 -19.05 10.69
CA THR A 353 5.14 -18.85 12.14
C THR A 353 5.08 -17.36 12.50
N SER A 354 5.90 -16.52 11.87
CA SER A 354 5.94 -15.07 12.09
C SER A 354 4.56 -14.43 11.92
N ARG A 355 3.87 -14.77 10.82
CA ARG A 355 2.51 -14.26 10.54
C ARG A 355 1.45 -14.78 11.50
N ALA A 356 1.49 -16.09 11.83
CA ALA A 356 0.50 -16.69 12.71
C ALA A 356 0.59 -16.15 14.13
N LEU A 357 1.81 -15.85 14.60
CA LEU A 357 2.06 -15.29 15.93
C LEU A 357 2.04 -13.75 15.94
N GLY A 358 2.02 -13.10 14.77
CA GLY A 358 2.13 -11.63 14.67
C GLY A 358 3.49 -11.11 15.16
N GLN A 359 4.55 -11.95 15.10
CA GLN A 359 5.89 -11.64 15.61
C GLN A 359 6.86 -11.44 14.44
N ASN A 360 7.17 -10.19 14.14
CA ASN A 360 8.13 -9.81 13.11
C ASN A 360 9.44 -9.31 13.73
N SER A 361 10.56 -9.57 13.06
CA SER A 361 11.89 -9.11 13.45
C SER A 361 12.78 -8.95 12.22
N ASP A 362 13.93 -8.27 12.36
CA ASP A 362 14.96 -8.18 11.33
C ASP A 362 15.48 -9.56 10.90
N SER A 363 15.50 -10.52 11.83
CA SER A 363 15.83 -11.93 11.57
C SER A 363 14.77 -12.58 10.69
N SER A 364 13.48 -12.51 11.10
CA SER A 364 12.39 -13.14 10.35
C SER A 364 12.26 -12.55 8.94
N ALA A 365 12.46 -11.24 8.78
CA ALA A 365 12.43 -10.57 7.49
C ALA A 365 13.47 -11.13 6.50
N ARG A 366 14.66 -11.50 7.00
CA ARG A 366 15.70 -12.13 6.17
C ARG A 366 15.37 -13.59 5.85
N TYR A 367 15.02 -14.39 6.85
CA TYR A 367 14.67 -15.78 6.64
C TYR A 367 13.43 -15.99 5.78
N GLU A 368 12.42 -15.11 5.87
CA GLU A 368 11.22 -15.15 5.02
C GLU A 368 11.55 -14.96 3.53
N LYS A 369 12.56 -14.18 3.21
CA LYS A 369 13.05 -14.00 1.83
C LYS A 369 14.08 -15.04 1.45
N GLY A 370 14.88 -15.49 2.40
CA GLY A 370 15.88 -16.55 2.27
C GLY A 370 17.23 -16.15 2.81
N VAL A 371 17.86 -17.10 3.46
CA VAL A 371 19.28 -17.07 3.84
C VAL A 371 19.88 -18.34 3.29
N ASP A 372 20.89 -18.20 2.43
CA ASP A 372 21.51 -19.34 1.78
C ASP A 372 22.27 -20.24 2.76
N ARG A 373 22.57 -21.47 2.34
CA ARG A 373 23.23 -22.47 3.19
C ARG A 373 24.74 -22.24 3.42
N HIS A 374 25.35 -21.29 2.69
CA HIS A 374 26.74 -20.90 2.88
C HIS A 374 26.88 -19.73 3.87
N SER A 375 25.88 -18.85 3.95
CA SER A 375 25.87 -17.69 4.83
C SER A 375 26.20 -18.00 6.31
N PRO A 376 25.73 -19.10 6.93
CA PRO A 376 26.06 -19.41 8.32
C PRO A 376 27.56 -19.51 8.60
N GLU A 377 28.33 -20.08 7.67
CA GLU A 377 29.79 -20.19 7.79
C GLU A 377 30.46 -18.82 7.74
N LEU A 378 30.08 -17.99 6.79
CA LEU A 378 30.63 -16.65 6.64
C LEU A 378 30.25 -15.73 7.81
N GLY A 379 28.98 -15.77 8.24
CA GLY A 379 28.49 -14.98 9.36
C GLY A 379 29.16 -15.39 10.69
N LEU A 380 29.30 -16.69 10.93
CA LEU A 380 29.96 -17.17 12.13
C LEU A 380 31.46 -16.79 12.15
N ALA A 381 32.15 -16.97 11.02
CA ALA A 381 33.54 -16.56 10.91
C ALA A 381 33.74 -15.05 11.15
N ARG A 382 32.85 -14.21 10.59
CA ARG A 382 32.88 -12.77 10.83
C ARG A 382 32.66 -12.42 12.30
N ALA A 383 31.68 -13.01 12.94
CA ALA A 383 31.40 -12.78 14.35
C ALA A 383 32.58 -13.18 15.26
N LEU A 384 33.22 -14.33 14.98
CA LEU A 384 34.39 -14.81 15.73
C LEU A 384 35.61 -13.90 15.47
N HIS A 385 35.81 -13.42 14.25
CA HIS A 385 36.82 -12.39 13.97
C HIS A 385 36.59 -11.13 14.85
N LEU A 386 35.36 -10.64 14.94
CA LEU A 386 35.01 -9.49 15.77
C LEU A 386 35.17 -9.76 17.27
N ILE A 387 34.90 -10.97 17.76
CA ILE A 387 35.21 -11.39 19.13
C ILE A 387 36.72 -11.25 19.42
N GLN A 388 37.54 -11.70 18.47
CA GLN A 388 39.01 -11.61 18.59
C GLN A 388 39.49 -10.16 18.47
N GLU A 389 39.02 -9.40 17.48
CA GLU A 389 39.39 -8.00 17.26
C GLU A 389 39.12 -7.12 18.48
N LEU A 390 37.92 -7.30 19.07
CA LEU A 390 37.47 -6.53 20.24
C LEU A 390 37.97 -7.12 21.58
N ASP A 391 38.71 -8.20 21.55
CA ASP A 391 39.20 -8.92 22.74
C ASP A 391 38.10 -9.19 23.79
N CYS A 392 36.90 -9.58 23.31
CA CYS A 392 35.73 -9.74 24.19
C CYS A 392 35.40 -11.20 24.55
N GLY A 393 36.25 -12.17 24.17
CA GLY A 393 36.07 -13.58 24.54
C GLY A 393 37.19 -14.47 24.06
N ASP A 394 37.29 -15.68 24.60
CA ASP A 394 38.26 -16.68 24.22
C ASP A 394 37.59 -17.72 23.32
N ILE A 395 37.95 -17.77 22.04
CA ILE A 395 37.39 -18.67 21.04
C ILE A 395 37.95 -20.08 21.29
N THR A 396 37.04 -21.03 21.48
CA THR A 396 37.44 -22.42 21.77
C THR A 396 37.54 -23.27 20.49
N THR A 397 38.03 -24.51 20.63
CA THR A 397 38.05 -25.51 19.53
C THR A 397 36.68 -26.17 19.30
N LEU A 398 35.65 -25.88 20.10
CA LEU A 398 34.35 -26.57 20.02
C LEU A 398 33.41 -25.84 19.04
N GLU A 399 33.26 -26.49 17.90
CA GLU A 399 32.40 -26.03 16.82
C GLU A 399 31.43 -27.17 16.41
N TYR A 400 30.25 -26.82 15.96
CA TYR A 400 29.25 -27.69 15.34
C TYR A 400 28.88 -27.15 13.97
N ASP A 401 28.84 -28.04 12.97
CA ASP A 401 28.27 -27.80 11.64
C ASP A 401 27.38 -29.01 11.29
N LEU A 402 26.10 -28.85 11.50
CA LEU A 402 25.09 -29.88 11.26
C LEU A 402 24.31 -29.52 9.98
N THR A 403 24.33 -30.46 9.02
CA THR A 403 23.70 -30.30 7.71
C THR A 403 22.63 -31.34 7.48
N ASP A 404 21.73 -31.09 6.54
CA ASP A 404 20.72 -32.06 6.08
C ASP A 404 21.29 -33.14 5.14
N GLY A 405 22.61 -33.15 4.93
CA GLY A 405 23.32 -34.10 4.08
C GLY A 405 23.31 -33.77 2.59
N ARG A 406 22.62 -32.74 2.17
CA ARG A 406 22.69 -32.28 0.78
C ARG A 406 24.01 -31.51 0.55
N PRO A 407 24.74 -31.77 -0.56
CA PRO A 407 26.00 -31.08 -0.85
C PRO A 407 25.72 -29.57 -1.05
N LEU A 408 26.73 -28.76 -0.71
CA LEU A 408 26.76 -27.34 -1.00
C LEU A 408 27.50 -27.13 -2.32
N GLU A 409 26.78 -27.13 -3.44
CA GLU A 409 27.34 -27.05 -4.78
C GLU A 409 26.78 -25.82 -5.52
N ARG A 410 27.62 -25.18 -6.35
CA ARG A 410 27.18 -24.14 -7.24
C ARG A 410 26.26 -24.72 -8.32
N LYS A 411 25.23 -23.96 -8.70
CA LYS A 411 24.38 -24.33 -9.84
C LYS A 411 25.14 -24.10 -11.14
N HIS A 412 25.10 -25.08 -12.03
CA HIS A 412 25.70 -25.03 -13.36
C HIS A 412 24.60 -24.82 -14.41
N ILE A 413 24.78 -23.82 -15.26
CA ILE A 413 23.83 -23.46 -16.31
C ILE A 413 24.55 -23.53 -17.65
N VAL A 414 24.18 -24.51 -18.48
CA VAL A 414 24.73 -24.64 -19.82
C VAL A 414 23.90 -23.81 -20.80
N THR A 415 24.55 -22.87 -21.48
CA THR A 415 23.89 -21.93 -22.39
C THR A 415 24.77 -21.56 -23.59
N THR A 416 24.35 -20.64 -24.43
CA THR A 416 25.16 -20.04 -25.50
C THR A 416 24.90 -18.53 -25.55
N PRO A 417 25.85 -17.72 -26.02
CA PRO A 417 25.65 -16.27 -26.24
C PRO A 417 24.41 -15.98 -27.07
N ALA A 418 24.16 -16.78 -28.08
CA ALA A 418 23.00 -16.61 -28.97
C ALA A 418 21.67 -16.80 -28.23
N LYS A 419 21.58 -17.71 -27.25
CA LYS A 419 20.36 -17.90 -26.43
C LYS A 419 20.12 -16.68 -25.54
N ILE A 420 21.16 -16.16 -24.89
CA ILE A 420 21.08 -14.95 -24.06
C ILE A 420 20.60 -13.76 -24.92
N CYS A 421 21.29 -13.48 -26.02
CA CYS A 421 20.89 -12.42 -26.95
C CYS A 421 19.48 -12.62 -27.51
N GLY A 422 19.06 -13.88 -27.73
CA GLY A 422 17.70 -14.20 -28.20
C GLY A 422 16.62 -13.83 -27.21
N VAL A 423 16.84 -13.98 -25.92
CA VAL A 423 15.93 -13.51 -24.85
C VAL A 423 15.90 -11.99 -24.80
N LEU A 424 17.08 -11.35 -24.86
CA LEU A 424 17.20 -9.90 -24.78
C LEU A 424 16.66 -9.16 -26.01
N GLY A 425 16.61 -9.83 -27.16
CA GLY A 425 16.21 -9.22 -28.43
C GLY A 425 17.23 -8.22 -28.99
N ILE A 426 18.43 -8.16 -28.40
CA ILE A 426 19.56 -7.35 -28.83
C ILE A 426 20.83 -8.21 -28.90
N THR A 427 21.83 -7.72 -29.57
CA THR A 427 23.16 -8.36 -29.60
C THR A 427 24.09 -7.68 -28.61
N VAL A 428 24.57 -8.45 -27.63
CA VAL A 428 25.61 -8.02 -26.69
C VAL A 428 26.88 -8.79 -27.05
N PRO A 429 28.08 -8.17 -27.14
CA PRO A 429 29.31 -8.87 -27.39
C PRO A 429 29.63 -9.93 -26.34
N ASP A 430 30.09 -11.09 -26.77
CA ASP A 430 30.34 -12.25 -25.88
C ASP A 430 31.26 -11.89 -24.71
N GLN A 431 32.36 -11.18 -24.98
CA GLN A 431 33.32 -10.77 -23.95
C GLN A 431 32.66 -9.83 -22.92
N THR A 432 31.80 -8.92 -23.38
CA THR A 432 31.06 -8.02 -22.47
C THR A 432 30.14 -8.80 -21.53
N MET A 433 29.40 -9.80 -22.03
CA MET A 433 28.58 -10.68 -21.22
C MET A 433 29.40 -11.46 -20.18
N ILE A 434 30.55 -12.01 -20.62
CA ILE A 434 31.49 -12.72 -19.73
C ILE A 434 32.02 -11.80 -18.64
N ASP A 435 32.40 -10.56 -18.99
CA ASP A 435 32.97 -9.60 -18.05
C ASP A 435 31.90 -9.14 -17.02
N ILE A 436 30.65 -8.94 -17.44
CA ILE A 436 29.54 -8.66 -16.57
C ILE A 436 29.32 -9.80 -15.58
N LEU A 437 29.15 -11.02 -16.06
CA LEU A 437 28.92 -12.18 -15.20
C LEU A 437 30.08 -12.39 -14.21
N LYS A 438 31.32 -12.19 -14.64
CA LYS A 438 32.49 -12.28 -13.74
C LYS A 438 32.52 -11.21 -12.67
N ARG A 439 32.13 -9.97 -12.98
CA ARG A 439 32.00 -8.90 -11.96
C ARG A 439 30.94 -9.24 -10.89
N LEU A 440 29.91 -9.96 -11.28
CA LEU A 440 28.87 -10.49 -10.40
C LEU A 440 29.25 -11.84 -9.73
N GLU A 441 30.54 -12.21 -9.75
CA GLU A 441 31.14 -13.43 -9.16
C GLU A 441 30.67 -14.77 -9.77
N PHE A 442 30.06 -14.75 -10.97
CA PHE A 442 29.83 -15.97 -11.75
C PHE A 442 31.14 -16.49 -12.36
N THR A 443 31.26 -17.81 -12.45
CA THR A 443 32.34 -18.44 -13.23
C THR A 443 31.78 -18.80 -14.62
N VAL A 444 32.49 -18.44 -15.68
CA VAL A 444 32.08 -18.73 -17.05
C VAL A 444 33.17 -19.55 -17.74
N ASP A 445 32.86 -20.80 -18.03
CA ASP A 445 33.76 -21.74 -18.74
C ASP A 445 33.29 -21.91 -20.19
N VAL A 446 34.06 -21.36 -21.13
CA VAL A 446 33.73 -21.42 -22.56
C VAL A 446 34.22 -22.77 -23.12
N GLN A 447 33.28 -23.55 -23.65
CA GLN A 447 33.53 -24.88 -24.20
C GLN A 447 34.02 -24.82 -25.66
N ALA A 448 34.65 -25.90 -26.13
CA ALA A 448 35.18 -25.96 -27.49
C ALA A 448 34.11 -25.85 -28.62
N ASP A 449 32.85 -26.17 -28.29
CA ASP A 449 31.72 -26.06 -29.21
C ASP A 449 31.04 -24.67 -29.18
N GLY A 450 31.56 -23.73 -28.39
CA GLY A 450 31.04 -22.40 -28.22
C GLY A 450 29.91 -22.27 -27.19
N SER A 451 29.55 -23.35 -26.54
CA SER A 451 28.64 -23.29 -25.36
C SER A 451 29.39 -22.79 -24.13
N TRP A 452 28.65 -22.27 -23.18
CA TRP A 452 29.13 -21.79 -21.90
C TRP A 452 28.57 -22.64 -20.76
N ASP A 453 29.43 -23.08 -19.86
CA ASP A 453 29.05 -23.59 -18.55
C ASP A 453 29.24 -22.46 -17.54
N VAL A 454 28.12 -21.93 -17.03
CA VAL A 454 28.09 -20.81 -16.10
C VAL A 454 27.75 -21.30 -14.71
N SER A 455 28.66 -21.11 -13.75
CA SER A 455 28.40 -21.42 -12.35
C SER A 455 27.93 -20.17 -11.58
N ALA A 456 26.75 -20.25 -10.98
CA ALA A 456 26.24 -19.18 -10.13
C ALA A 456 26.94 -19.16 -8.75
N PRO A 457 27.16 -17.99 -8.13
CA PRO A 457 27.59 -17.91 -6.73
C PRO A 457 26.60 -18.60 -5.79
N LEU A 458 27.07 -19.13 -4.64
CA LEU A 458 26.22 -19.87 -3.70
C LEU A 458 25.09 -19.03 -3.11
N TYR A 459 25.30 -17.72 -2.94
CA TYR A 459 24.29 -16.79 -2.42
C TYR A 459 23.22 -16.38 -3.45
N ARG A 460 23.39 -16.68 -4.75
CA ARG A 460 22.43 -16.41 -5.82
C ARG A 460 21.52 -17.62 -6.03
N GLU A 461 20.60 -17.82 -5.08
CA GLU A 461 19.63 -18.91 -5.15
C GLU A 461 18.54 -18.71 -6.22
N ASP A 462 18.35 -17.47 -6.65
CA ASP A 462 17.39 -17.03 -7.67
C ASP A 462 17.78 -17.41 -9.10
N VAL A 463 19.08 -17.60 -9.36
CA VAL A 463 19.59 -17.92 -10.71
C VAL A 463 19.48 -19.43 -10.94
N GLU A 464 18.51 -19.85 -11.77
CA GLU A 464 18.21 -21.25 -12.04
C GLU A 464 18.44 -21.68 -13.48
N SER A 465 18.36 -20.72 -14.42
CA SER A 465 18.35 -20.99 -15.86
C SER A 465 18.95 -19.85 -16.67
N PHE A 466 19.12 -20.07 -17.99
CA PHE A 466 19.75 -19.05 -18.85
C PHE A 466 18.95 -17.73 -19.01
N PRO A 467 17.64 -17.66 -18.86
CA PRO A 467 16.95 -16.38 -18.77
C PRO A 467 17.40 -15.51 -17.60
N ASP A 468 17.72 -16.13 -16.47
CA ASP A 468 18.22 -15.41 -15.29
C ASP A 468 19.62 -14.83 -15.58
N LEU A 469 20.46 -15.55 -16.34
CA LEU A 469 21.73 -15.02 -16.83
C LEU A 469 21.52 -13.86 -17.82
N ALA A 470 20.47 -13.91 -18.64
CA ALA A 470 20.14 -12.82 -19.55
C ALA A 470 19.69 -11.58 -18.77
N GLU A 471 18.95 -11.74 -17.66
CA GLU A 471 18.59 -10.66 -16.73
C GLU A 471 19.85 -10.01 -16.14
N GLU A 472 20.79 -10.80 -15.63
CA GLU A 472 22.03 -10.27 -15.09
C GLU A 472 22.84 -9.48 -16.13
N VAL A 473 22.86 -9.97 -17.35
CA VAL A 473 23.54 -9.28 -18.44
C VAL A 473 22.88 -7.94 -18.76
N ILE A 474 21.56 -7.90 -18.93
CA ILE A 474 20.88 -6.68 -19.36
C ILE A 474 20.85 -5.59 -18.29
N ARG A 475 20.67 -5.95 -17.01
CA ARG A 475 20.62 -4.98 -15.92
C ARG A 475 21.96 -4.26 -15.75
N GLU A 476 23.07 -4.92 -16.02
CA GLU A 476 24.42 -4.34 -15.98
C GLU A 476 24.83 -3.68 -17.32
N TYR A 477 24.38 -4.23 -18.45
CA TYR A 477 24.64 -3.65 -19.76
C TYR A 477 23.83 -2.38 -20.00
N GLY A 478 22.61 -2.32 -19.47
CA GLY A 478 21.70 -1.20 -19.52
C GLY A 478 20.45 -1.45 -20.38
N TYR A 479 19.30 -1.23 -19.77
CA TYR A 479 17.98 -1.37 -20.44
C TYR A 479 17.79 -0.37 -21.58
N ASP A 480 18.52 0.76 -21.58
CA ASP A 480 18.46 1.77 -22.63
C ASP A 480 18.93 1.27 -24.01
N HIS A 481 19.67 0.13 -24.03
CA HIS A 481 20.06 -0.53 -25.28
C HIS A 481 18.91 -1.31 -25.93
N ILE A 482 17.78 -1.52 -25.22
CA ILE A 482 16.61 -2.20 -25.78
C ILE A 482 15.75 -1.19 -26.53
N VAL A 483 15.74 -1.32 -27.86
CA VAL A 483 14.90 -0.49 -28.74
C VAL A 483 13.54 -1.17 -28.90
N PRO A 484 12.43 -0.55 -28.44
CA PRO A 484 11.10 -1.11 -28.64
C PRO A 484 10.78 -1.33 -30.11
N THR A 485 10.29 -2.51 -30.45
CA THR A 485 9.90 -2.89 -31.82
C THR A 485 8.44 -3.31 -31.86
N PHE A 486 7.81 -3.13 -33.02
CA PHE A 486 6.48 -3.71 -33.26
C PHE A 486 6.58 -5.20 -33.55
N LEU A 487 5.58 -5.95 -33.16
CA LEU A 487 5.47 -7.37 -33.47
C LEU A 487 5.37 -7.58 -34.98
N ASN A 488 6.33 -8.30 -35.56
CA ASN A 488 6.40 -8.56 -37.00
C ASN A 488 5.33 -9.54 -37.51
N THR A 489 4.78 -10.36 -36.63
CA THR A 489 3.88 -11.47 -36.97
C THR A 489 2.52 -11.38 -36.30
N ALA A 490 2.22 -10.29 -35.63
CA ALA A 490 0.92 -10.14 -35.00
C ALA A 490 -0.15 -10.04 -36.10
N ALA A 491 -1.07 -10.98 -36.12
CA ALA A 491 -2.37 -10.70 -36.69
C ALA A 491 -2.87 -9.45 -35.99
N VAL A 492 -3.20 -8.41 -36.77
CA VAL A 492 -3.78 -7.19 -36.21
C VAL A 492 -5.06 -7.61 -35.49
N THR A 493 -4.99 -7.77 -34.21
CA THR A 493 -6.18 -7.90 -33.38
C THR A 493 -6.83 -6.53 -33.38
N ASN A 494 -8.01 -6.41 -33.99
CA ASN A 494 -8.80 -5.20 -33.83
C ASN A 494 -9.07 -5.00 -32.34
N GLY A 495 -8.27 -4.18 -31.69
CA GLY A 495 -8.52 -3.76 -30.32
C GLY A 495 -9.80 -2.95 -30.28
N GLY A 496 -10.29 -2.71 -29.08
CA GLY A 496 -11.44 -1.87 -28.81
C GLY A 496 -12.35 -2.45 -27.75
N LEU A 497 -13.40 -1.72 -27.45
CA LEU A 497 -14.39 -2.13 -26.47
C LEU A 497 -15.24 -3.28 -27.01
N ASN A 498 -15.51 -4.28 -26.18
CA ASN A 498 -16.49 -5.31 -26.46
C ASN A 498 -17.92 -4.74 -26.46
N TYR A 499 -18.92 -5.56 -26.76
CA TYR A 499 -20.31 -5.11 -26.83
C TYR A 499 -20.78 -4.52 -25.50
N GLU A 500 -20.56 -5.21 -24.40
CA GLU A 500 -20.97 -4.77 -23.06
C GLU A 500 -20.31 -3.44 -22.64
N GLN A 501 -19.01 -3.34 -22.85
CA GLN A 501 -18.27 -2.10 -22.58
C GLN A 501 -18.78 -0.92 -23.43
N LYS A 502 -19.15 -1.18 -24.71
CA LYS A 502 -19.77 -0.15 -25.57
C LYS A 502 -21.11 0.31 -25.00
N GLN A 503 -21.94 -0.63 -24.53
CA GLN A 503 -23.25 -0.29 -23.95
C GLN A 503 -23.08 0.47 -22.63
N GLN A 504 -22.16 0.05 -21.77
CA GLN A 504 -21.83 0.77 -20.53
C GLN A 504 -21.37 2.21 -20.83
N LEU A 505 -20.44 2.38 -21.76
CA LEU A 505 -19.96 3.70 -22.15
C LEU A 505 -21.08 4.55 -22.76
N LYS A 506 -21.98 3.96 -23.56
CA LYS A 506 -23.13 4.63 -24.11
C LYS A 506 -24.07 5.11 -23.00
N THR A 507 -24.35 4.27 -22.00
CA THR A 507 -25.16 4.61 -20.82
C THR A 507 -24.60 5.80 -20.08
N LYS A 508 -23.30 5.74 -19.76
CA LYS A 508 -22.59 6.83 -19.06
C LYS A 508 -22.66 8.14 -19.84
N ARG A 509 -22.46 8.10 -21.16
CA ARG A 509 -22.55 9.28 -22.02
C ARG A 509 -23.96 9.86 -22.10
N LEU A 510 -24.99 9.01 -22.14
CA LEU A 510 -26.39 9.46 -22.15
C LEU A 510 -26.76 10.18 -20.84
N LEU A 511 -26.35 9.66 -19.69
CA LEU A 511 -26.59 10.30 -18.41
C LEU A 511 -25.77 11.59 -18.26
N ALA A 512 -24.51 11.58 -18.65
CA ALA A 512 -23.66 12.79 -18.63
C ALA A 512 -24.23 13.89 -19.53
N ALA A 513 -24.76 13.55 -20.71
CA ALA A 513 -25.43 14.50 -21.63
C ALA A 513 -26.70 15.11 -21.02
N GLN A 514 -27.30 14.47 -20.03
CA GLN A 514 -28.45 14.99 -19.28
C GLN A 514 -28.05 15.76 -18.00
N GLY A 515 -26.75 16.02 -17.81
CA GLY A 515 -26.25 16.81 -16.70
C GLY A 515 -25.95 16.01 -15.43
N PHE A 516 -25.85 14.69 -15.51
CA PHE A 516 -25.46 13.86 -14.37
C PHE A 516 -23.94 13.66 -14.34
N TYR A 517 -23.36 13.71 -13.15
CA TYR A 517 -21.95 13.40 -12.91
C TYR A 517 -21.79 11.95 -12.45
N GLU A 518 -20.76 11.27 -12.93
CA GLU A 518 -20.44 9.91 -12.49
C GLU A 518 -19.82 9.93 -11.11
N ALA A 519 -20.37 9.15 -10.17
CA ALA A 519 -19.79 8.86 -8.87
C ALA A 519 -19.08 7.50 -8.93
N SER A 520 -18.05 7.34 -8.11
CA SER A 520 -17.36 6.07 -7.91
C SER A 520 -17.20 5.85 -6.43
N THR A 521 -17.88 4.85 -5.90
CA THR A 521 -17.86 4.53 -4.46
C THR A 521 -17.17 3.19 -4.22
N LEU A 522 -16.78 2.95 -2.96
CA LEU A 522 -16.17 1.68 -2.56
C LEU A 522 -17.18 0.53 -2.68
N ALA A 523 -16.66 -0.66 -3.03
CA ALA A 523 -17.47 -1.88 -3.09
C ALA A 523 -17.87 -2.44 -1.72
N PHE A 524 -17.50 -1.75 -0.66
CA PHE A 524 -17.66 -2.15 0.74
C PHE A 524 -18.40 -1.08 1.53
N TYR A 525 -19.19 -1.52 2.49
CA TYR A 525 -19.80 -0.67 3.51
C TYR A 525 -20.07 -1.48 4.78
N SER A 526 -20.80 -0.96 5.74
CA SER A 526 -21.21 -1.67 6.94
C SER A 526 -22.69 -2.04 6.91
N ASN A 527 -23.14 -2.83 7.86
CA ASN A 527 -24.58 -3.10 8.04
C ASN A 527 -25.37 -1.85 8.43
N ALA A 528 -24.71 -0.79 8.93
CA ALA A 528 -25.36 0.47 9.26
C ALA A 528 -26.02 1.15 8.05
N GLU A 529 -25.50 0.92 6.83
CA GLU A 529 -26.09 1.44 5.61
C GLU A 529 -27.46 0.83 5.30
N PHE A 530 -27.68 -0.42 5.68
CA PHE A 530 -29.02 -1.01 5.61
C PHE A 530 -29.96 -0.41 6.63
N ASP A 531 -29.45 -0.13 7.83
CA ASP A 531 -30.24 0.53 8.88
C ASP A 531 -30.57 1.97 8.48
N MET A 532 -29.63 2.69 7.88
CA MET A 532 -29.85 4.04 7.35
C MET A 532 -30.97 4.11 6.30
N LEU A 533 -31.14 3.07 5.47
CA LEU A 533 -32.21 2.97 4.49
C LEU A 533 -33.46 2.24 5.03
N HIS A 534 -33.51 1.96 6.33
CA HIS A 534 -34.60 1.22 6.99
C HIS A 534 -34.94 -0.13 6.30
N ILE A 535 -33.92 -0.79 5.73
CA ILE A 535 -34.08 -2.10 5.09
C ILE A 535 -34.49 -3.12 6.17
N PRO A 536 -35.60 -3.86 6.00
CA PRO A 536 -36.03 -4.88 6.95
C PRO A 536 -34.96 -5.93 7.24
N ALA A 537 -34.94 -6.49 8.45
CA ALA A 537 -33.94 -7.47 8.86
C ALA A 537 -33.93 -8.74 8.00
N GLU A 538 -35.10 -9.14 7.52
CA GLU A 538 -35.33 -10.32 6.67
C GLU A 538 -35.16 -10.06 5.17
N ASP A 539 -34.85 -8.83 4.75
CA ASP A 539 -34.68 -8.47 3.36
C ASP A 539 -33.45 -9.16 2.75
N GLU A 540 -33.59 -9.65 1.52
CA GLU A 540 -32.52 -10.30 0.77
C GLU A 540 -31.29 -9.39 0.61
N ALA A 541 -31.46 -8.07 0.56
CA ALA A 541 -30.36 -7.12 0.49
C ALA A 541 -29.41 -7.21 1.70
N ARG A 542 -29.90 -7.67 2.86
CA ARG A 542 -29.07 -7.85 4.05
C ARG A 542 -28.20 -9.12 4.04
N LYS A 543 -28.37 -9.99 3.03
CA LYS A 543 -27.50 -11.16 2.83
C LYS A 543 -26.14 -10.74 2.26
N ALA A 544 -25.49 -9.80 2.92
CA ALA A 544 -24.20 -9.26 2.51
C ALA A 544 -23.04 -10.18 2.93
N ILE A 545 -22.05 -10.30 2.06
CA ILE A 545 -20.84 -11.10 2.31
C ILE A 545 -19.94 -10.34 3.27
N ARG A 546 -19.61 -10.95 4.41
CA ARG A 546 -18.70 -10.36 5.38
C ARG A 546 -17.24 -10.56 4.95
N ILE A 547 -16.43 -9.49 5.06
CA ILE A 547 -14.99 -9.52 4.80
C ILE A 547 -14.28 -10.04 6.04
N LEU A 548 -13.35 -10.99 5.90
CA LEU A 548 -12.63 -11.62 7.00
C LEU A 548 -11.70 -10.64 7.74
N ASN A 549 -11.02 -9.78 6.99
CA ASN A 549 -10.07 -8.79 7.49
C ASN A 549 -10.37 -7.41 6.90
N PRO A 550 -11.48 -6.76 7.31
CA PRO A 550 -11.87 -5.48 6.75
C PRO A 550 -10.87 -4.38 7.13
N ILE A 551 -10.73 -3.38 6.27
CA ILE A 551 -9.90 -2.18 6.55
C ILE A 551 -10.41 -1.44 7.79
N SER A 552 -11.73 -1.42 7.98
CA SER A 552 -12.41 -0.90 9.17
C SER A 552 -13.78 -1.55 9.31
N GLU A 553 -14.42 -1.45 10.50
CA GLU A 553 -15.79 -1.94 10.73
C GLU A 553 -16.80 -1.25 9.82
N ASN A 554 -16.56 -0.01 9.41
CA ASN A 554 -17.41 0.71 8.45
C ASN A 554 -17.31 0.18 7.00
N LEU A 555 -16.36 -0.73 6.73
CA LEU A 555 -16.12 -1.34 5.41
C LEU A 555 -16.08 -2.87 5.54
N SER A 556 -16.99 -3.43 6.32
CA SER A 556 -16.93 -4.83 6.76
C SER A 556 -17.73 -5.81 5.90
N VAL A 557 -18.60 -5.33 5.01
CA VAL A 557 -19.40 -6.18 4.11
C VAL A 557 -19.35 -5.70 2.66
N MET A 558 -19.50 -6.64 1.73
CA MET A 558 -19.65 -6.32 0.30
C MET A 558 -21.02 -5.71 0.05
N ARG A 559 -21.11 -4.65 -0.76
CA ARG A 559 -22.37 -3.99 -1.08
C ARG A 559 -23.32 -4.88 -1.87
N THR A 560 -24.60 -4.89 -1.50
CA THR A 560 -25.69 -5.56 -2.21
C THR A 560 -26.63 -4.59 -2.92
N LEU A 561 -26.52 -3.29 -2.56
CA LEU A 561 -27.22 -2.15 -3.18
C LEU A 561 -26.23 -1.00 -3.42
N LEU A 562 -26.50 -0.16 -4.42
CA LEU A 562 -25.76 1.11 -4.65
C LEU A 562 -26.44 2.31 -3.96
N ALA A 563 -27.74 2.22 -3.70
CA ALA A 563 -28.51 3.33 -3.10
C ALA A 563 -27.91 3.86 -1.78
N PRO A 564 -27.42 3.03 -0.83
CA PRO A 564 -26.76 3.52 0.37
C PRO A 564 -25.50 4.35 0.04
N SER A 565 -24.65 3.83 -0.85
CA SER A 565 -23.43 4.51 -1.25
C SER A 565 -23.72 5.86 -1.92
N MET A 566 -24.73 5.90 -2.80
CA MET A 566 -25.17 7.14 -3.47
C MET A 566 -25.70 8.16 -2.46
N LEU A 567 -26.48 7.71 -1.47
CA LEU A 567 -26.99 8.60 -0.43
C LEU A 567 -25.86 9.20 0.40
N ASN A 568 -24.84 8.41 0.75
CA ASN A 568 -23.66 8.90 1.45
C ASN A 568 -22.92 9.97 0.64
N VAL A 569 -22.74 9.77 -0.68
CA VAL A 569 -22.14 10.79 -1.56
C VAL A 569 -22.97 12.09 -1.57
N ILE A 570 -24.30 11.99 -1.61
CA ILE A 570 -25.19 13.15 -1.55
C ILE A 570 -25.02 13.87 -0.20
N VAL A 571 -25.05 13.15 0.90
CA VAL A 571 -24.87 13.71 2.26
C VAL A 571 -23.53 14.42 2.38
N ASP A 572 -22.44 13.82 1.88
CA ASP A 572 -21.11 14.41 1.89
C ASP A 572 -21.04 15.71 1.07
N ASN A 573 -21.72 15.74 -0.08
CA ASN A 573 -21.81 16.97 -0.88
C ASN A 573 -22.58 18.06 -0.15
N LEU A 574 -23.70 17.73 0.48
CA LEU A 574 -24.47 18.68 1.28
C LEU A 574 -23.65 19.21 2.47
N LYS A 575 -22.91 18.34 3.18
CA LYS A 575 -22.00 18.75 4.27
C LYS A 575 -20.90 19.71 3.79
N LYS A 576 -20.45 19.57 2.55
CA LYS A 576 -19.44 20.45 1.91
C LYS A 576 -20.02 21.72 1.32
N GLY A 577 -21.32 21.94 1.43
CA GLY A 577 -22.00 23.16 0.95
C GLY A 577 -22.47 23.10 -0.50
N ASN A 578 -22.38 21.94 -1.18
CA ASN A 578 -22.98 21.76 -2.50
C ASN A 578 -24.49 21.59 -2.34
N ALA A 579 -25.25 22.62 -2.70
CA ALA A 579 -26.69 22.67 -2.45
C ALA A 579 -27.54 21.87 -3.44
N GLU A 580 -27.00 21.49 -4.59
CA GLU A 580 -27.71 20.75 -5.63
C GLU A 580 -26.74 19.86 -6.42
N GLY A 581 -27.25 18.79 -7.02
CA GLY A 581 -26.45 17.92 -7.85
C GLY A 581 -27.23 16.75 -8.42
N ARG A 582 -26.75 16.25 -9.55
CA ARG A 582 -27.26 15.06 -10.24
C ARG A 582 -26.12 14.09 -10.44
N LEU A 583 -26.27 12.90 -9.87
CA LEU A 583 -25.21 11.88 -9.81
C LEU A 583 -25.71 10.55 -10.38
N PHE A 584 -24.79 9.76 -10.92
CA PHE A 584 -25.05 8.38 -11.21
C PHE A 584 -23.82 7.52 -10.89
N GLU A 585 -24.04 6.28 -10.58
CA GLU A 585 -22.98 5.27 -10.49
C GLU A 585 -23.42 4.01 -11.22
N MET A 586 -22.52 3.46 -12.02
CA MET A 586 -22.70 2.16 -12.66
C MET A 586 -21.61 1.22 -12.21
N ALA A 587 -21.96 0.26 -11.36
CA ALA A 587 -21.02 -0.60 -10.70
C ALA A 587 -21.67 -1.95 -10.28
N PRO A 588 -20.86 -2.99 -9.99
CA PRO A 588 -21.38 -4.25 -9.51
C PRO A 588 -21.86 -4.16 -8.07
N VAL A 589 -22.92 -4.91 -7.76
CA VAL A 589 -23.29 -5.32 -6.41
C VAL A 589 -23.09 -6.84 -6.28
N TYR A 590 -22.87 -7.32 -5.05
CA TYR A 590 -22.41 -8.69 -4.81
C TYR A 590 -23.50 -9.50 -4.13
N LEU A 591 -24.17 -10.37 -4.87
CA LEU A 591 -25.31 -11.13 -4.42
C LEU A 591 -24.90 -12.58 -4.14
N ALA A 592 -24.84 -12.95 -2.87
CA ALA A 592 -24.55 -14.32 -2.45
C ALA A 592 -25.79 -15.19 -2.64
N LYS A 593 -25.61 -16.41 -3.16
CA LYS A 593 -26.70 -17.41 -3.18
C LYS A 593 -26.99 -17.96 -1.79
N GLU A 594 -25.95 -18.19 -1.02
CA GLU A 594 -26.02 -18.63 0.38
C GLU A 594 -24.87 -18.06 1.20
N LEU A 595 -25.06 -18.02 2.51
CA LEU A 595 -24.04 -17.59 3.47
C LEU A 595 -23.83 -18.69 4.54
N PRO A 596 -22.57 -19.01 4.91
CA PRO A 596 -21.32 -18.52 4.32
C PRO A 596 -21.18 -18.95 2.86
N ILE A 597 -20.48 -18.11 2.06
CA ILE A 597 -20.30 -18.39 0.63
C ILE A 597 -19.46 -19.66 0.41
N ASN A 598 -19.88 -20.48 -0.55
CA ASN A 598 -19.18 -21.68 -1.03
C ASN A 598 -18.80 -21.57 -2.52
N GLU A 599 -19.30 -20.57 -3.22
CA GLU A 599 -19.00 -20.23 -4.61
C GLU A 599 -18.92 -18.72 -4.79
N HIS A 600 -18.42 -18.25 -5.93
CA HIS A 600 -18.36 -16.82 -6.22
C HIS A 600 -19.79 -16.21 -6.24
N PRO A 601 -19.99 -15.02 -5.66
CA PRO A 601 -21.26 -14.33 -5.71
C PRO A 601 -21.60 -13.89 -7.15
N HIS A 602 -22.86 -13.61 -7.40
CA HIS A 602 -23.25 -12.92 -8.63
C HIS A 602 -22.87 -11.43 -8.52
N GLU A 603 -21.95 -10.98 -9.35
CA GLU A 603 -21.52 -9.59 -9.47
C GLU A 603 -22.43 -8.86 -10.46
N ARG A 604 -23.66 -8.58 -10.01
CA ARG A 604 -24.67 -7.97 -10.85
C ARG A 604 -24.37 -6.50 -11.15
N GLN A 605 -24.23 -6.16 -12.43
CA GLN A 605 -24.10 -4.76 -12.83
C GLN A 605 -25.37 -3.99 -12.52
N THR A 606 -25.25 -2.89 -11.82
CA THR A 606 -26.35 -2.08 -11.30
C THR A 606 -26.11 -0.61 -11.66
N LEU A 607 -27.17 0.08 -12.04
CA LEU A 607 -27.17 1.53 -12.26
C LEU A 607 -27.93 2.21 -11.13
N CYS A 608 -27.28 3.12 -10.42
CA CYS A 608 -27.89 4.01 -9.43
C CYS A 608 -27.89 5.45 -9.94
N ILE A 609 -28.98 6.16 -9.73
CA ILE A 609 -29.13 7.57 -10.07
C ILE A 609 -29.55 8.31 -8.82
N GLY A 610 -28.92 9.45 -8.55
CA GLY A 610 -29.24 10.37 -7.44
C GLY A 610 -29.42 11.78 -7.94
N ALA A 611 -30.43 12.49 -7.44
CA ALA A 611 -30.61 13.92 -7.67
C ALA A 611 -30.97 14.59 -6.36
N PHE A 612 -30.38 15.74 -6.08
CA PHE A 612 -30.65 16.50 -4.86
C PHE A 612 -30.60 18.00 -5.13
N GLY A 613 -31.51 18.73 -4.50
CA GLY A 613 -31.62 20.18 -4.67
C GLY A 613 -33.06 20.66 -4.48
N PRO A 614 -33.27 21.95 -4.27
CA PRO A 614 -34.62 22.53 -4.04
C PRO A 614 -35.55 22.42 -5.27
N GLU A 615 -34.97 22.46 -6.46
CA GLU A 615 -35.71 22.42 -7.72
C GLU A 615 -35.83 20.98 -8.29
N GLU A 616 -35.17 19.99 -7.67
CA GLU A 616 -35.23 18.60 -8.12
C GLU A 616 -36.57 17.98 -7.76
N ASP A 617 -37.11 17.20 -8.69
CA ASP A 617 -38.40 16.53 -8.53
C ASP A 617 -38.40 15.08 -9.05
N PHE A 618 -39.54 14.43 -8.93
CA PHE A 618 -39.73 13.07 -9.44
C PHE A 618 -39.47 12.96 -10.94
N PHE A 619 -39.81 14.02 -11.68
CA PHE A 619 -39.68 14.02 -13.14
C PHE A 619 -38.23 14.25 -13.59
N THR A 620 -37.36 14.79 -12.75
CA THR A 620 -35.92 14.87 -13.03
C THR A 620 -35.35 13.47 -13.24
N VAL A 621 -35.55 12.55 -12.29
CA VAL A 621 -35.06 11.18 -12.40
C VAL A 621 -35.84 10.39 -13.44
N LYS A 622 -37.16 10.57 -13.52
CA LYS A 622 -37.98 9.96 -14.56
C LYS A 622 -37.51 10.34 -15.95
N GLY A 623 -37.25 11.62 -16.19
CA GLY A 623 -36.77 12.14 -17.47
C GLY A 623 -35.39 11.57 -17.84
N ALA A 624 -34.49 11.43 -16.84
CA ALA A 624 -33.20 10.79 -17.06
C ALA A 624 -33.34 9.32 -17.50
N LEU A 625 -34.28 8.60 -16.87
CA LEU A 625 -34.57 7.22 -17.25
C LEU A 625 -35.23 7.13 -18.64
N GLU A 626 -36.14 8.05 -18.98
CA GLU A 626 -36.74 8.11 -20.30
C GLU A 626 -35.72 8.45 -21.40
N GLY A 627 -34.83 9.38 -21.15
CA GLY A 627 -33.72 9.70 -22.06
C GLY A 627 -32.75 8.52 -22.25
N LEU A 628 -32.53 7.75 -21.19
CA LEU A 628 -31.78 6.51 -21.28
C LEU A 628 -32.50 5.47 -22.13
N ALA A 629 -33.80 5.29 -21.91
CA ALA A 629 -34.65 4.37 -22.70
C ALA A 629 -34.65 4.77 -24.18
N GLU A 630 -34.86 6.05 -24.48
CA GLU A 630 -34.83 6.58 -25.84
C GLU A 630 -33.50 6.31 -26.55
N GLY A 631 -32.40 6.52 -25.83
CA GLY A 631 -31.07 6.23 -26.34
C GLY A 631 -30.84 4.77 -26.73
N PHE A 632 -31.60 3.85 -26.19
CA PHE A 632 -31.59 2.41 -26.52
C PHE A 632 -32.75 1.94 -27.36
N ASP A 633 -33.62 2.83 -27.87
CA ASP A 633 -34.87 2.54 -28.59
C ASP A 633 -35.83 1.65 -27.76
N LEU A 634 -35.88 1.91 -26.45
CA LEU A 634 -36.71 1.23 -25.47
C LEU A 634 -37.86 2.14 -25.01
N THR A 635 -38.88 1.53 -24.45
CA THR A 635 -39.98 2.25 -23.79
C THR A 635 -40.13 1.67 -22.37
N PHE A 636 -40.00 2.55 -21.37
CA PHE A 636 -40.27 2.17 -20.00
C PHE A 636 -41.73 2.36 -19.62
N THR A 637 -42.21 1.48 -18.78
CA THR A 637 -43.49 1.61 -18.12
C THR A 637 -43.30 1.67 -16.60
N TYR A 638 -44.21 2.37 -15.91
CA TYR A 638 -44.04 2.69 -14.50
C TYR A 638 -45.25 2.18 -13.73
N GLN A 639 -45.00 1.54 -12.60
CA GLN A 639 -46.02 1.09 -11.66
C GLN A 639 -45.74 1.60 -10.27
N ARG A 640 -46.75 1.92 -9.49
CA ARG A 640 -46.57 2.31 -8.07
C ARG A 640 -45.96 1.14 -7.34
N GLU A 641 -44.88 1.41 -6.68
CA GLU A 641 -44.20 0.46 -5.80
C GLU A 641 -43.56 1.20 -4.62
N THR A 642 -43.67 0.63 -3.44
CA THR A 642 -43.16 1.21 -2.21
C THR A 642 -42.00 0.36 -1.71
N THR A 643 -40.88 1.02 -1.35
CA THR A 643 -39.74 0.41 -0.68
C THR A 643 -39.53 1.10 0.66
N SER A 644 -38.77 0.51 1.56
CA SER A 644 -38.46 1.10 2.87
C SER A 644 -37.79 2.47 2.78
N TRP A 645 -37.01 2.70 1.74
CA TRP A 645 -36.20 3.91 1.58
C TRP A 645 -36.79 4.98 0.64
N LEU A 646 -37.92 4.69 -0.02
CA LEU A 646 -38.58 5.65 -0.89
C LEU A 646 -39.92 6.13 -0.30
N HIS A 647 -40.25 7.34 -0.59
CA HIS A 647 -41.52 7.95 -0.17
C HIS A 647 -42.74 7.21 -0.81
N PRO A 648 -43.71 6.70 -0.03
CA PRO A 648 -44.76 5.82 -0.56
C PRO A 648 -45.69 6.48 -1.59
N GLY A 649 -45.80 7.80 -1.59
CA GLY A 649 -46.60 8.54 -2.55
C GLY A 649 -45.83 9.08 -3.76
N ILE A 650 -44.51 9.00 -3.74
CA ILE A 650 -43.61 9.59 -4.79
C ILE A 650 -42.54 8.56 -5.15
N SER A 651 -42.96 7.37 -5.55
CA SER A 651 -42.07 6.27 -5.97
C SER A 651 -42.75 5.41 -7.02
N ALA A 652 -41.93 4.79 -7.85
CA ALA A 652 -42.38 3.86 -8.90
C ALA A 652 -41.34 2.78 -9.21
N ALA A 653 -41.83 1.62 -9.56
CA ALA A 653 -41.02 0.60 -10.24
C ALA A 653 -40.93 0.89 -11.74
N VAL A 654 -39.79 0.58 -12.31
CA VAL A 654 -39.51 0.69 -13.75
C VAL A 654 -39.57 -0.68 -14.42
N TYR A 655 -40.30 -0.76 -15.49
CA TYR A 655 -40.43 -1.99 -16.31
C TYR A 655 -40.07 -1.72 -17.76
N CYS A 656 -39.47 -2.71 -18.39
CA CYS A 656 -39.24 -2.76 -19.84
C CYS A 656 -39.62 -4.14 -20.37
N ASN A 657 -40.43 -4.20 -21.42
CA ASN A 657 -40.90 -5.46 -22.03
C ASN A 657 -41.49 -6.45 -20.99
N GLY A 658 -42.15 -5.92 -19.95
CA GLY A 658 -42.71 -6.73 -18.86
C GLY A 658 -41.72 -7.18 -17.80
N LYS A 659 -40.42 -6.94 -17.96
CA LYS A 659 -39.39 -7.17 -16.93
C LYS A 659 -39.28 -5.98 -15.97
N ARG A 660 -39.24 -6.25 -14.68
CA ARG A 660 -38.94 -5.25 -13.67
C ARG A 660 -37.44 -4.94 -13.69
N LEU A 661 -37.09 -3.68 -13.88
CA LEU A 661 -35.70 -3.23 -13.90
C LEU A 661 -35.23 -2.70 -12.53
N GLY A 662 -36.12 -2.07 -11.78
CA GLY A 662 -35.75 -1.46 -10.49
C GLY A 662 -36.79 -0.49 -9.98
N VAL A 663 -36.38 0.41 -9.09
CA VAL A 663 -37.24 1.41 -8.45
C VAL A 663 -36.58 2.77 -8.44
N PHE A 664 -37.40 3.82 -8.41
CA PHE A 664 -36.93 5.19 -8.14
C PHE A 664 -38.01 6.01 -7.46
N GLY A 665 -37.61 7.10 -6.82
CA GLY A 665 -38.54 8.00 -6.15
C GLY A 665 -37.85 8.99 -5.23
N LYS A 666 -38.65 9.75 -4.50
CA LYS A 666 -38.15 10.63 -3.43
C LYS A 666 -37.69 9.77 -2.25
N LEU A 667 -36.63 10.20 -1.59
CA LEU A 667 -36.19 9.60 -0.32
C LEU A 667 -37.33 9.68 0.73
N ALA A 668 -37.49 8.65 1.52
CA ALA A 668 -38.50 8.63 2.60
C ALA A 668 -38.25 9.78 3.58
N ASN A 669 -39.33 10.42 4.03
CA ASN A 669 -39.20 11.60 4.90
C ASN A 669 -38.53 11.26 6.25
N GLU A 670 -38.76 10.07 6.74
CA GLU A 670 -38.17 9.56 7.99
C GLU A 670 -36.67 9.50 7.86
N ILE A 671 -36.15 8.89 6.76
CA ILE A 671 -34.72 8.81 6.49
C ILE A 671 -34.13 10.20 6.30
N ASN A 672 -34.79 11.07 5.51
CA ASN A 672 -34.34 12.45 5.32
C ASN A 672 -34.19 13.21 6.66
N ALA A 673 -35.08 12.96 7.60
CA ALA A 673 -35.05 13.57 8.94
C ALA A 673 -33.87 13.06 9.79
N GLU A 674 -33.41 11.83 9.55
CA GLU A 674 -32.33 11.19 10.28
C GLU A 674 -30.94 11.53 9.69
N LEU A 675 -30.86 12.09 8.47
CA LEU A 675 -29.58 12.42 7.86
C LEU A 675 -28.75 13.40 8.72
N GLU A 676 -27.47 13.19 8.80
CA GLU A 676 -26.53 14.02 9.57
C GLU A 676 -26.13 15.30 8.79
N ILE A 677 -27.11 16.10 8.40
CA ILE A 677 -26.94 17.40 7.74
C ILE A 677 -27.65 18.50 8.53
N ALA A 678 -27.36 19.76 8.21
CA ALA A 678 -28.01 20.88 8.87
C ALA A 678 -29.54 20.87 8.70
N LYS A 679 -30.28 21.31 9.71
CA LYS A 679 -31.76 21.29 9.69
C LYS A 679 -32.32 22.06 8.52
N GLU A 680 -31.78 23.25 8.24
CA GLU A 680 -32.16 24.11 7.11
C GLU A 680 -31.98 23.39 5.76
N GLN A 681 -30.96 22.54 5.65
CA GLN A 681 -30.75 21.71 4.46
C GLN A 681 -31.80 20.59 4.37
N LYS A 682 -32.15 19.92 5.48
CA LYS A 682 -33.20 18.88 5.48
C LYS A 682 -34.54 19.43 5.02
N ASP A 683 -34.88 20.63 5.46
CA ASP A 683 -36.17 21.27 5.17
C ASP A 683 -36.24 21.82 3.74
N SER A 684 -35.12 22.19 3.14
CA SER A 684 -35.01 22.78 1.79
C SER A 684 -34.64 21.82 0.68
N GLN A 685 -34.17 20.60 1.00
CA GLN A 685 -33.67 19.64 0.01
C GLN A 685 -34.73 18.63 -0.41
N ASN A 686 -34.79 18.37 -1.71
CA ASN A 686 -35.45 17.22 -2.27
C ASN A 686 -34.39 16.21 -2.72
N ILE A 687 -34.39 15.03 -2.16
CA ILE A 687 -33.47 13.94 -2.55
C ILE A 687 -34.28 12.87 -3.27
N TYR A 688 -33.83 12.52 -4.45
CA TYR A 688 -34.40 11.47 -5.28
C TYR A 688 -33.33 10.44 -5.58
N LEU A 689 -33.68 9.17 -5.47
CA LEU A 689 -32.81 8.03 -5.73
C LEU A 689 -33.50 7.03 -6.68
N GLY A 690 -32.71 6.37 -7.49
CA GLY A 690 -33.19 5.27 -8.32
C GLY A 690 -32.11 4.22 -8.46
N GLU A 691 -32.49 2.96 -8.37
CA GLU A 691 -31.58 1.82 -8.58
C GLU A 691 -32.20 0.81 -9.55
N LEU A 692 -31.42 0.46 -10.58
CA LEU A 692 -31.84 -0.44 -11.64
C LEU A 692 -30.85 -1.57 -11.85
N ASP A 693 -31.35 -2.76 -12.06
CA ASP A 693 -30.63 -3.90 -12.58
C ASP A 693 -30.21 -3.63 -14.04
N TYR A 694 -28.93 -3.36 -14.24
CA TYR A 694 -28.40 -3.03 -15.57
C TYR A 694 -28.39 -4.23 -16.52
N GLU A 695 -28.19 -5.44 -15.97
CA GLU A 695 -28.23 -6.66 -16.78
C GLU A 695 -29.66 -6.91 -17.31
N ALA A 696 -30.66 -6.72 -16.45
CA ALA A 696 -32.05 -6.80 -16.85
C ALA A 696 -32.38 -5.73 -17.91
N LEU A 697 -31.89 -4.52 -17.78
CA LEU A 697 -32.03 -3.45 -18.78
C LEU A 697 -31.42 -3.86 -20.12
N MET A 698 -30.15 -4.30 -20.11
CA MET A 698 -29.46 -4.72 -21.33
C MET A 698 -30.12 -5.93 -22.02
N SER A 699 -30.77 -6.80 -21.26
CA SER A 699 -31.53 -7.91 -21.80
C SER A 699 -32.80 -7.47 -22.55
N CYS A 700 -33.21 -6.21 -22.40
CA CYS A 700 -34.34 -5.63 -23.15
C CYS A 700 -33.88 -4.96 -24.45
N VAL A 701 -32.57 -4.76 -24.64
CA VAL A 701 -32.04 -4.14 -25.87
C VAL A 701 -32.00 -5.17 -26.98
N GLU A 702 -32.90 -5.06 -27.93
CA GLU A 702 -33.01 -5.97 -29.08
C GLU A 702 -32.42 -5.33 -30.35
N GLY A 703 -31.34 -5.97 -30.85
CA GLY A 703 -30.85 -5.75 -32.21
C GLY A 703 -30.18 -4.36 -32.46
N GLU A 704 -29.95 -4.10 -33.73
CA GLU A 704 -29.41 -2.82 -34.21
C GLU A 704 -30.55 -1.83 -34.45
N LEU A 705 -30.26 -0.54 -34.20
CA LEU A 705 -31.17 0.57 -34.50
C LEU A 705 -31.51 0.53 -35.99
N ARG A 706 -32.80 0.31 -36.33
CA ARG A 706 -33.25 0.28 -37.71
C ARG A 706 -33.94 1.56 -38.09
N TYR A 707 -33.56 2.11 -39.23
CA TYR A 707 -34.20 3.27 -39.78
C TYR A 707 -35.72 2.98 -40.07
N LYS A 708 -36.58 3.83 -39.51
CA LYS A 708 -38.03 3.82 -39.80
C LYS A 708 -38.32 4.99 -40.75
N PRO A 709 -38.82 4.75 -41.96
CA PRO A 709 -39.16 5.81 -42.91
C PRO A 709 -40.20 6.76 -42.34
N LEU A 710 -40.03 8.04 -42.58
CA LEU A 710 -41.05 9.03 -42.24
C LEU A 710 -42.29 8.81 -43.15
N SER A 711 -43.46 8.96 -42.53
CA SER A 711 -44.72 8.92 -43.33
C SER A 711 -44.75 10.14 -44.28
N PRO A 712 -45.06 9.92 -45.57
CA PRO A 712 -45.26 11.01 -46.52
C PRO A 712 -46.62 11.74 -46.31
N TYR A 713 -47.49 11.16 -45.50
CA TYR A 713 -48.83 11.71 -45.20
C TYR A 713 -48.86 12.50 -43.91
N ALA A 714 -49.64 13.60 -43.86
CA ALA A 714 -49.78 14.44 -42.70
C ALA A 714 -50.49 13.70 -41.55
N ALA A 715 -49.92 13.84 -40.34
CA ALA A 715 -50.58 13.29 -39.16
C ALA A 715 -51.70 14.20 -38.66
N VAL A 716 -52.77 13.62 -38.13
CA VAL A 716 -53.90 14.33 -37.57
C VAL A 716 -53.84 14.32 -36.06
N LYS A 717 -53.92 15.50 -35.44
CA LYS A 717 -53.96 15.62 -33.99
C LYS A 717 -55.38 15.76 -33.45
N ARG A 718 -55.66 15.18 -32.28
CA ARG A 718 -56.93 15.28 -31.55
C ARG A 718 -56.65 15.37 -30.07
N ASP A 719 -57.27 16.35 -29.41
CA ASP A 719 -57.15 16.52 -27.97
C ASP A 719 -58.38 15.95 -27.27
N LEU A 720 -58.18 15.27 -26.17
CA LEU A 720 -59.21 14.67 -25.32
C LEU A 720 -59.02 15.12 -23.91
N ALA A 721 -60.02 15.76 -23.30
CA ALA A 721 -60.06 16.07 -21.91
C ALA A 721 -60.89 15.01 -21.17
N LEU A 722 -60.27 14.21 -20.32
CA LEU A 722 -60.79 13.03 -19.69
C LEU A 722 -60.98 13.24 -18.19
N VAL A 723 -62.17 12.96 -17.65
CA VAL A 723 -62.42 13.02 -16.20
C VAL A 723 -62.36 11.61 -15.64
N CYS A 724 -61.52 11.42 -14.63
CA CYS A 724 -61.32 10.13 -13.98
C CYS A 724 -61.18 10.28 -12.46
N ASP A 725 -61.26 9.20 -11.76
CA ASP A 725 -60.92 9.17 -10.32
C ASP A 725 -59.45 9.47 -10.06
N GLU A 726 -59.10 10.08 -8.94
CA GLU A 726 -57.71 10.45 -8.59
C GLU A 726 -56.79 9.23 -8.57
N SER A 727 -57.33 8.04 -8.26
CA SER A 727 -56.56 6.78 -8.23
C SER A 727 -56.14 6.23 -9.59
N VAL A 728 -56.78 6.68 -10.66
CA VAL A 728 -56.47 6.15 -12.02
C VAL A 728 -55.11 6.66 -12.47
N ALA A 729 -54.23 5.74 -12.81
CA ALA A 729 -52.88 6.10 -13.27
C ALA A 729 -52.93 6.62 -14.72
N CYS A 730 -52.06 7.62 -15.01
CA CYS A 730 -51.90 8.15 -16.34
C CYS A 730 -51.52 7.06 -17.38
N GLY A 731 -50.61 6.16 -17.00
CA GLY A 731 -50.13 5.05 -17.83
C GLY A 731 -51.25 4.11 -18.28
N ASP A 732 -52.24 3.83 -17.41
CA ASP A 732 -53.38 2.97 -17.75
C ASP A 732 -54.28 3.62 -18.82
N ILE A 733 -54.41 4.96 -18.74
CA ILE A 733 -55.14 5.73 -19.75
C ILE A 733 -54.38 5.71 -21.07
N GLU A 734 -53.08 6.02 -21.07
CA GLU A 734 -52.24 5.99 -22.28
C GLU A 734 -52.22 4.61 -22.94
N GLU A 735 -52.04 3.56 -22.17
CA GLU A 735 -52.05 2.19 -22.69
C GLU A 735 -53.39 1.83 -23.33
N THR A 736 -54.48 2.21 -22.67
CA THR A 736 -55.82 1.98 -23.16
C THR A 736 -56.09 2.73 -24.48
N ILE A 737 -55.58 3.96 -24.56
CA ILE A 737 -55.68 4.77 -25.79
C ILE A 737 -54.85 4.13 -26.91
N ARG A 738 -53.58 3.81 -26.67
CA ARG A 738 -52.68 3.23 -27.68
C ARG A 738 -53.20 1.90 -28.24
N LYS A 739 -53.71 1.05 -27.36
CA LYS A 739 -54.30 -0.27 -27.78
C LYS A 739 -55.62 -0.14 -28.55
N ALA A 740 -56.25 1.02 -28.59
CA ALA A 740 -57.50 1.20 -29.28
C ALA A 740 -57.36 1.14 -30.81
N SER A 741 -56.26 1.64 -31.38
CA SER A 741 -56.07 1.66 -32.82
C SER A 741 -54.56 1.73 -33.18
N PRO A 742 -54.11 1.00 -34.20
CA PRO A 742 -52.75 1.12 -34.72
C PRO A 742 -52.47 2.48 -35.39
N LEU A 743 -53.50 3.26 -35.70
CA LEU A 743 -53.35 4.60 -36.28
C LEU A 743 -52.84 5.61 -35.20
N ILE A 744 -52.96 5.30 -33.92
CA ILE A 744 -52.46 6.19 -32.86
C ILE A 744 -50.99 5.97 -32.70
N THR A 745 -50.19 6.90 -33.20
CA THR A 745 -48.73 6.83 -33.16
C THR A 745 -48.12 7.50 -31.95
N GLU A 746 -48.79 8.49 -31.38
CA GLU A 746 -48.35 9.21 -30.19
C GLU A 746 -49.56 9.54 -29.29
N VAL A 747 -49.35 9.44 -27.98
CA VAL A 747 -50.27 9.90 -26.94
C VAL A 747 -49.47 10.70 -25.99
N LYS A 748 -49.84 11.97 -25.78
CA LYS A 748 -49.13 12.91 -24.92
C LYS A 748 -50.08 13.58 -23.95
N LEU A 749 -49.83 13.40 -22.63
CA LEU A 749 -50.49 14.20 -21.60
C LEU A 749 -49.92 15.63 -21.65
N PHE A 750 -50.78 16.65 -21.67
CA PHE A 750 -50.33 18.04 -21.69
C PHE A 750 -50.95 18.93 -20.61
N ASP A 751 -51.99 18.46 -19.92
CA ASP A 751 -52.60 19.18 -18.82
C ASP A 751 -53.27 18.27 -17.78
N ILE A 752 -53.17 18.60 -16.51
CA ILE A 752 -53.88 17.96 -15.40
C ILE A 752 -54.60 19.06 -14.60
N TYR A 753 -55.90 18.99 -14.59
CA TYR A 753 -56.72 19.93 -13.81
C TYR A 753 -57.39 19.25 -12.62
N ARG A 754 -57.29 19.89 -11.46
CA ARG A 754 -57.96 19.53 -10.21
C ARG A 754 -58.74 20.75 -9.71
N GLY A 755 -60.05 20.66 -9.67
CA GLY A 755 -60.88 21.76 -9.21
C GLY A 755 -62.25 21.32 -8.74
N ALA A 756 -62.89 22.16 -7.92
CA ALA A 756 -64.17 21.90 -7.30
C ALA A 756 -65.29 21.52 -8.31
N ASN A 757 -65.11 21.95 -9.57
CA ASN A 757 -66.09 21.71 -10.64
C ASN A 757 -66.12 20.28 -11.16
N LEU A 758 -65.14 19.46 -10.74
CA LEU A 758 -65.05 18.04 -11.21
C LEU A 758 -65.69 17.06 -10.23
N GLY A 759 -66.05 17.49 -9.01
CA GLY A 759 -66.46 16.65 -7.90
C GLY A 759 -65.25 16.16 -7.06
N GLU A 760 -65.53 15.78 -5.82
CA GLU A 760 -64.49 15.32 -4.85
C GLU A 760 -63.89 14.01 -5.32
N GLY A 761 -62.55 13.87 -5.21
CA GLY A 761 -61.80 12.68 -5.61
C GLY A 761 -61.63 12.48 -7.10
N LYS A 762 -61.90 13.49 -7.93
CA LYS A 762 -61.70 13.46 -9.39
C LYS A 762 -60.67 14.43 -9.92
N LYS A 763 -60.01 14.04 -11.02
CA LYS A 763 -59.10 14.86 -11.81
C LYS A 763 -59.50 14.85 -13.29
N SER A 764 -59.15 15.89 -14.01
CA SER A 764 -59.24 15.93 -15.46
C SER A 764 -57.83 15.87 -16.04
N MET A 765 -57.63 14.98 -17.00
CA MET A 765 -56.35 14.79 -17.69
C MET A 765 -56.57 15.04 -19.17
N ALA A 766 -55.79 15.92 -19.78
CA ALA A 766 -55.87 16.26 -21.20
C ALA A 766 -54.75 15.63 -21.98
N PHE A 767 -55.14 14.83 -22.96
CA PHE A 767 -54.24 14.10 -23.85
C PHE A 767 -54.33 14.58 -25.29
N SER A 768 -53.21 14.79 -25.92
CA SER A 768 -53.09 14.97 -27.37
C SER A 768 -52.77 13.65 -28.06
N LEU A 769 -53.58 13.23 -28.97
CA LEU A 769 -53.38 12.02 -29.78
C LEU A 769 -52.92 12.39 -31.16
N THR A 770 -51.84 11.78 -31.62
CA THR A 770 -51.37 11.89 -33.01
C THR A 770 -51.78 10.60 -33.75
N LEU A 771 -52.58 10.77 -34.83
CA LEU A 771 -53.01 9.69 -35.71
C LEU A 771 -52.30 9.80 -37.06
N SER A 772 -51.66 8.72 -37.46
CA SER A 772 -50.92 8.65 -38.72
C SER A 772 -50.97 7.21 -39.28
N ASP A 773 -50.96 7.10 -40.58
CA ASP A 773 -50.81 5.86 -41.31
C ASP A 773 -49.63 6.01 -42.29
N PRO A 774 -48.59 5.19 -42.22
CA PRO A 774 -47.49 5.26 -43.18
C PRO A 774 -47.86 4.94 -44.61
N ALA A 775 -49.00 4.28 -44.82
CA ALA A 775 -49.46 3.79 -46.14
C ALA A 775 -50.48 4.71 -46.79
N ALA A 776 -51.20 5.53 -46.04
CA ALA A 776 -52.29 6.36 -46.58
C ALA A 776 -52.60 7.59 -45.69
N GLU A 777 -53.26 8.58 -46.27
CA GLU A 777 -53.78 9.70 -45.52
C GLU A 777 -54.93 9.27 -44.60
N VAL A 778 -54.90 9.68 -43.34
CA VAL A 778 -55.95 9.33 -42.37
C VAL A 778 -57.19 10.18 -42.60
N SER A 779 -58.28 9.55 -43.06
CA SER A 779 -59.55 10.26 -43.31
C SER A 779 -60.23 10.71 -42.00
N ASN A 780 -61.04 11.77 -42.05
CA ASN A 780 -61.89 12.22 -40.97
C ASN A 780 -62.75 11.12 -40.37
N GLU A 781 -63.34 10.25 -41.20
CA GLU A 781 -64.14 9.13 -40.75
C GLU A 781 -63.31 8.11 -39.89
N GLN A 782 -62.07 7.83 -40.31
CA GLN A 782 -61.16 6.99 -39.54
C GLN A 782 -60.81 7.64 -38.20
N VAL A 783 -60.57 8.94 -38.16
CA VAL A 783 -60.31 9.72 -36.94
C VAL A 783 -61.50 9.62 -35.99
N GLU A 784 -62.72 9.92 -36.44
CA GLU A 784 -63.90 9.84 -35.58
C GLU A 784 -64.19 8.45 -35.07
N ARG A 785 -64.01 7.43 -35.89
CA ARG A 785 -64.16 6.01 -35.53
C ARG A 785 -63.13 5.63 -34.48
N THR A 786 -61.88 6.08 -34.63
CA THR A 786 -60.81 5.82 -33.68
C THR A 786 -61.08 6.51 -32.35
N VAL A 787 -61.41 7.78 -32.33
CA VAL A 787 -61.77 8.53 -31.10
C VAL A 787 -62.96 7.88 -30.40
N LYS A 788 -63.99 7.52 -31.11
CA LYS A 788 -65.15 6.80 -30.52
C LYS A 788 -64.76 5.48 -29.87
N LYS A 789 -63.86 4.74 -30.51
CA LYS A 789 -63.36 3.48 -29.95
C LYS A 789 -62.49 3.73 -28.68
N VAL A 790 -61.64 4.75 -28.72
CA VAL A 790 -60.87 5.19 -27.55
C VAL A 790 -61.77 5.52 -26.36
N LEU A 791 -62.74 6.39 -26.54
CA LEU A 791 -63.70 6.77 -25.51
C LEU A 791 -64.50 5.59 -24.97
N GLY A 792 -64.93 4.70 -25.86
CA GLY A 792 -65.65 3.46 -25.48
C GLY A 792 -64.76 2.55 -24.59
N ASN A 793 -63.51 2.35 -24.97
CA ASN A 793 -62.54 1.57 -24.20
C ASN A 793 -62.24 2.19 -22.83
N LEU A 794 -62.03 3.51 -22.77
CA LEU A 794 -61.76 4.24 -21.55
C LEU A 794 -62.92 4.17 -20.58
N LYS A 795 -64.14 4.34 -21.07
CA LYS A 795 -65.35 4.22 -20.26
C LYS A 795 -65.54 2.79 -19.72
N PHE A 796 -65.34 1.79 -20.56
CA PHE A 796 -65.59 0.40 -20.19
C PHE A 796 -64.53 -0.12 -19.21
N LYS A 797 -63.24 0.19 -19.44
CA LYS A 797 -62.14 -0.36 -18.64
C LYS A 797 -61.83 0.45 -17.38
N LEU A 798 -61.94 1.75 -17.46
CA LEU A 798 -61.43 2.66 -16.43
C LEU A 798 -62.51 3.61 -15.86
N GLY A 799 -63.76 3.49 -16.34
CA GLY A 799 -64.88 4.36 -15.88
C GLY A 799 -64.70 5.84 -16.24
N ILE A 800 -63.91 6.16 -17.25
CA ILE A 800 -63.50 7.51 -17.63
C ILE A 800 -64.56 8.12 -18.57
N GLU A 801 -64.87 9.38 -18.31
CA GLU A 801 -65.76 10.18 -19.14
C GLU A 801 -65.05 11.41 -19.76
N ILE A 802 -65.48 11.82 -20.91
CA ILE A 802 -65.01 13.05 -21.57
C ILE A 802 -65.56 14.25 -20.78
N ARG A 803 -64.76 15.28 -20.62
CA ARG A 803 -65.14 16.50 -19.95
C ARG A 803 -66.10 17.35 -20.82
#